data_1cd0870de0b661a14ea5dcc2608b6c34
#
_entry.id   1cd0870de0b661a14ea5dcc2608b6c34
#
_cell.length_a   1.000
_cell.length_b   1.000
_cell.length_c   1.000
_cell.angle_alpha   90.00
_cell.angle_beta   90.00
_cell.angle_gamma   90.00
#
_symmetry.space_group_name_H-M   'P 1'
#
loop_
_entity.id
_entity.type
_entity.pdbx_description
1 polymer ?
#
loop_
_entity_poly.entity_id
_entity_poly.type
_entity_poly.pdbx_seq_one_letter_code
_entity_poly.pdbx_strand_id
1 'polypeptide(L)'
;MHELVKTVLNSEEKTALRQLLFTLSSLGKKFFLRNEILQAFADYCYKSQKPAYFYHSSSVGKLINYTHEIILEDDSTWFVVRQRVASQEVWRLAANMASFEMMTPQALLNVRDRLVNRFQPRILEIDFNPFYQGSPTINDPRNIGQGLAFLNRHLCSQVLTDPEYWLEVLFNVLHRRRYDGIPILINDRIHSGQQLSGQIKEVLNFLRDRPPNEPYEKIRFDLQEFGLEPGWGNTSSRIRETLELLARLITTPEPAILEAFVERIPAVFRVVLVSIHGWVSQEGVLGRPETAGQVIYVLEQARSLENKLREEIKLAGLDVLGIQPQVIILTRLIPNCEGTLCSLRLEKVLLTENAWILRVPFHDSYPPITQEWISKFEIWPYLEKFAIDAERELLAQLRGAPDLIIGNYSDGNLVAFLLARSLKVTHCNIAHSLEKPKHLFSNLYWQDLEDQFHFSAQFTADLINMNAADFIITSTYQEIMGTPDTIGQYESYKCFSMPSLYHVVDGIDLLSPKFNMVPPGVDENIFFSYDQTEQRDPNLRTRVHDLLFTRKDPLILGLLTDPSKRPIFAVGSIASIDNLAGLAECFGKSEALQEQFNLILVTGKLYPEQAKNSDETDQINKLHRIINQYHLQGHIRWLGMYLPIIELGEAYRVIADQRGIFVHFAHFEAFGRTILEAMSSGLPAFAAQFGGSLEIINDSEENEFHLNPTDLEGTAKKILNFINQCNTEEEYWYKISEWVSQRVRIKYNWHSHIKQLLLLSKIYSFWKFVSPENREARDRYLEALFYLVYKPRAEIILQQHMQKR
;
A
#
# COMPACT_ATOMS: atom_id res chain seq x y z
N MET A 1 -17.57 24.79 -12.33
CA MET A 1 -17.09 24.62 -13.71
C MET A 1 -17.95 25.38 -14.74
N HIS A 2 -19.27 25.25 -14.71
CA HIS A 2 -20.17 25.86 -15.70
C HIS A 2 -19.93 27.39 -15.91
N GLU A 3 -19.82 28.18 -14.80
CA GLU A 3 -19.53 29.61 -14.87
C GLU A 3 -18.14 29.92 -15.47
N LEU A 4 -17.13 29.11 -15.13
CA LEU A 4 -15.78 29.28 -15.65
C LEU A 4 -15.75 29.11 -17.16
N VAL A 5 -16.40 28.08 -17.68
CA VAL A 5 -16.45 27.82 -19.11
C VAL A 5 -17.31 28.86 -19.84
N LYS A 6 -18.44 29.29 -19.27
CA LYS A 6 -19.20 30.42 -19.82
C LYS A 6 -18.35 31.68 -19.97
N THR A 7 -17.52 31.97 -18.97
CA THR A 7 -16.58 33.10 -19.01
C THR A 7 -15.59 32.96 -20.16
N VAL A 8 -14.99 31.77 -20.33
CA VAL A 8 -14.07 31.47 -21.44
C VAL A 8 -14.75 31.65 -22.79
N LEU A 9 -15.94 31.06 -22.97
CA LEU A 9 -16.66 31.07 -24.25
C LEU A 9 -17.19 32.46 -24.64
N ASN A 10 -17.45 33.34 -23.68
CA ASN A 10 -17.96 34.69 -23.90
C ASN A 10 -16.87 35.77 -23.90
N SER A 11 -15.61 35.41 -23.73
CA SER A 11 -14.46 36.32 -23.71
C SER A 11 -13.51 36.10 -24.92
N GLU A 12 -12.52 36.97 -25.05
CA GLU A 12 -11.42 36.82 -26.03
C GLU A 12 -10.60 35.53 -25.78
N GLU A 13 -10.67 34.95 -24.58
CA GLU A 13 -10.00 33.71 -24.24
C GLU A 13 -10.56 32.49 -25.00
N LYS A 14 -11.76 32.60 -25.60
CA LYS A 14 -12.31 31.60 -26.53
C LYS A 14 -11.33 31.28 -27.68
N THR A 15 -10.63 32.30 -28.17
CA THR A 15 -9.64 32.13 -29.24
C THR A 15 -8.46 31.30 -28.79
N ALA A 16 -8.00 31.51 -27.57
CA ALA A 16 -6.93 30.72 -26.93
C ALA A 16 -7.30 29.24 -26.80
N LEU A 17 -8.50 28.97 -26.30
CA LEU A 17 -9.02 27.60 -26.20
C LEU A 17 -9.12 26.93 -27.57
N ARG A 18 -9.65 27.65 -28.59
CA ARG A 18 -9.74 27.12 -29.94
C ARG A 18 -8.37 26.78 -30.54
N GLN A 19 -7.37 27.65 -30.34
CA GLN A 19 -6.02 27.41 -30.85
C GLN A 19 -5.34 26.23 -30.15
N LEU A 20 -5.54 26.09 -28.84
CA LEU A 20 -5.04 24.92 -28.09
C LEU A 20 -5.65 23.62 -28.63
N LEU A 21 -6.98 23.55 -28.78
CA LEU A 21 -7.66 22.37 -29.32
C LEU A 21 -7.22 22.05 -30.73
N PHE A 22 -7.02 23.07 -31.58
CA PHE A 22 -6.46 22.88 -32.91
C PHE A 22 -5.04 22.31 -32.85
N THR A 23 -4.18 22.82 -31.98
CA THR A 23 -2.82 22.31 -31.79
C THR A 23 -2.84 20.83 -31.34
N LEU A 24 -3.69 20.47 -30.39
CA LEU A 24 -3.86 19.08 -29.95
C LEU A 24 -4.35 18.20 -31.13
N SER A 25 -5.34 18.65 -31.87
CA SER A 25 -5.87 17.92 -33.04
C SER A 25 -4.80 17.65 -34.10
N SER A 26 -3.87 18.59 -34.28
CA SER A 26 -2.78 18.45 -35.26
C SER A 26 -1.75 17.38 -34.89
N LEU A 27 -1.71 16.90 -33.64
CA LEU A 27 -0.82 15.82 -33.20
C LEU A 27 -1.28 14.43 -33.66
N GLY A 28 -2.45 14.32 -34.31
CA GLY A 28 -2.98 13.04 -34.81
C GLY A 28 -3.46 12.07 -33.76
N LYS A 29 -3.52 12.49 -32.49
CA LYS A 29 -4.05 11.72 -31.36
C LYS A 29 -5.49 12.12 -31.06
N LYS A 30 -6.26 11.18 -30.48
CA LYS A 30 -7.63 11.42 -30.01
C LYS A 30 -7.72 11.61 -28.48
N PHE A 31 -6.72 11.14 -27.73
CA PHE A 31 -6.67 11.19 -26.28
C PHE A 31 -5.43 11.94 -25.81
N PHE A 32 -5.61 12.89 -24.89
CA PHE A 32 -4.54 13.67 -24.30
C PHE A 32 -4.67 13.62 -22.78
N LEU A 33 -3.57 13.30 -22.13
CA LEU A 33 -3.47 13.28 -20.67
C LEU A 33 -2.95 14.62 -20.16
N ARG A 34 -3.14 14.87 -18.86
CA ARG A 34 -2.84 16.12 -18.18
C ARG A 34 -1.50 16.74 -18.58
N ASN A 35 -0.41 15.96 -18.56
CA ASN A 35 0.92 16.48 -18.87
C ASN A 35 1.04 16.97 -20.32
N GLU A 36 0.43 16.25 -21.26
CA GLU A 36 0.41 16.64 -22.67
C GLU A 36 -0.42 17.93 -22.87
N ILE A 37 -1.55 18.04 -22.16
CA ILE A 37 -2.43 19.21 -22.19
C ILE A 37 -1.71 20.44 -21.65
N LEU A 38 -1.08 20.31 -20.48
CA LEU A 38 -0.34 21.41 -19.83
C LEU A 38 0.86 21.84 -20.67
N GLN A 39 1.59 20.89 -21.26
CA GLN A 39 2.71 21.20 -22.15
C GLN A 39 2.24 21.96 -23.39
N ALA A 40 1.20 21.46 -24.05
CA ALA A 40 0.64 22.13 -25.24
C ALA A 40 0.14 23.55 -24.91
N PHE A 41 -0.43 23.74 -23.71
CA PHE A 41 -0.87 25.07 -23.28
C PHE A 41 0.30 25.99 -22.92
N ALA A 42 1.35 25.48 -22.28
CA ALA A 42 2.58 26.23 -22.03
C ALA A 42 3.25 26.67 -23.35
N ASP A 43 3.38 25.77 -24.31
CA ASP A 43 3.91 26.07 -25.64
C ASP A 43 3.07 27.13 -26.38
N TYR A 44 1.73 27.05 -26.25
CA TYR A 44 0.83 28.06 -26.80
C TYR A 44 1.10 29.42 -26.12
N CYS A 45 1.19 29.50 -24.81
CA CYS A 45 1.44 30.74 -24.06
C CYS A 45 2.79 31.35 -24.46
N TYR A 46 3.82 30.53 -24.60
CA TYR A 46 5.15 30.98 -25.00
C TYR A 46 5.14 31.53 -26.47
N LYS A 47 4.63 30.75 -27.42
CA LYS A 47 4.55 31.18 -28.85
C LYS A 47 3.69 32.41 -29.06
N SER A 48 2.64 32.58 -28.25
CA SER A 48 1.72 33.70 -28.33
C SER A 48 2.13 34.88 -27.42
N GLN A 49 3.32 34.81 -26.81
CA GLN A 49 3.88 35.83 -25.91
C GLN A 49 2.89 36.28 -24.84
N LYS A 50 2.14 35.30 -24.25
CA LYS A 50 1.18 35.59 -23.19
C LYS A 50 1.93 35.92 -21.89
N PRO A 51 1.43 36.87 -21.09
CA PRO A 51 2.04 37.17 -19.79
C PRO A 51 1.91 35.97 -18.84
N ALA A 52 2.83 35.85 -17.87
CA ALA A 52 2.90 34.71 -16.94
C ALA A 52 1.58 34.43 -16.21
N TYR A 53 0.84 35.48 -15.82
CA TYR A 53 -0.45 35.32 -15.15
C TYR A 53 -1.50 34.62 -16.01
N PHE A 54 -1.38 34.69 -17.36
CA PHE A 54 -2.34 34.06 -18.26
C PHE A 54 -2.37 32.55 -18.11
N TYR A 55 -1.23 31.92 -17.90
CA TYR A 55 -1.14 30.49 -17.67
C TYR A 55 -1.88 30.01 -16.41
N HIS A 56 -1.78 30.75 -15.31
CA HIS A 56 -2.33 30.33 -14.03
C HIS A 56 -3.69 30.97 -13.68
N SER A 57 -3.89 32.22 -14.02
CA SER A 57 -4.98 33.02 -13.45
C SER A 57 -6.09 33.38 -14.46
N SER A 58 -5.85 33.25 -15.77
CA SER A 58 -6.89 33.42 -16.77
C SER A 58 -7.99 32.35 -16.65
N SER A 59 -9.17 32.60 -17.17
CA SER A 59 -10.27 31.62 -17.12
C SER A 59 -9.93 30.37 -17.93
N VAL A 60 -9.29 30.50 -19.08
CA VAL A 60 -8.79 29.37 -19.87
C VAL A 60 -7.67 28.65 -19.14
N GLY A 61 -6.74 29.37 -18.50
CA GLY A 61 -5.68 28.79 -17.69
C GLY A 61 -6.22 27.93 -16.54
N LYS A 62 -7.20 28.45 -15.80
CA LYS A 62 -7.89 27.69 -14.76
C LYS A 62 -8.61 26.47 -15.29
N LEU A 63 -9.32 26.58 -16.43
CA LEU A 63 -9.98 25.44 -17.07
C LEU A 63 -8.96 24.34 -17.41
N ILE A 64 -7.86 24.71 -18.06
CA ILE A 64 -6.82 23.76 -18.47
C ILE A 64 -6.10 23.16 -17.26
N ASN A 65 -5.82 23.96 -16.24
CA ASN A 65 -5.20 23.46 -15.00
C ASN A 65 -6.09 22.46 -14.23
N TYR A 66 -7.42 22.54 -14.35
CA TYR A 66 -8.32 21.55 -13.80
C TYR A 66 -8.58 20.35 -14.70
N THR A 67 -8.16 20.41 -15.98
CA THR A 67 -8.41 19.35 -16.95
C THR A 67 -7.36 18.24 -16.84
N HIS A 68 -7.81 17.02 -16.64
CA HIS A 68 -6.98 15.82 -16.53
C HIS A 68 -6.91 15.01 -17.82
N GLU A 69 -7.94 15.11 -18.66
CA GLU A 69 -8.00 14.41 -19.93
C GLU A 69 -8.82 15.21 -20.95
N ILE A 70 -8.37 15.22 -22.18
CA ILE A 70 -9.13 15.72 -23.33
C ILE A 70 -9.29 14.58 -24.33
N ILE A 71 -10.54 14.37 -24.80
CA ILE A 71 -10.86 13.44 -25.87
C ILE A 71 -11.41 14.25 -27.05
N LEU A 72 -10.82 14.08 -28.25
CA LEU A 72 -11.22 14.75 -29.47
C LEU A 72 -12.07 13.81 -30.32
N GLU A 73 -13.33 14.20 -30.57
CA GLU A 73 -14.18 13.63 -31.62
C GLU A 73 -14.33 14.62 -32.77
N ASP A 74 -14.89 14.18 -33.87
CA ASP A 74 -15.04 15.01 -35.05
C ASP A 74 -16.05 16.16 -34.84
N ASP A 75 -17.04 15.95 -33.96
CA ASP A 75 -18.15 16.90 -33.69
C ASP A 75 -18.10 17.50 -32.26
N SER A 76 -17.19 17.05 -31.41
CA SER A 76 -17.14 17.49 -30.03
C SER A 76 -15.78 17.24 -29.37
N THR A 77 -15.55 17.96 -28.29
CA THR A 77 -14.40 17.77 -27.40
C THR A 77 -14.87 17.47 -26.00
N TRP A 78 -14.33 16.42 -25.41
CA TRP A 78 -14.65 16.01 -24.05
C TRP A 78 -13.54 16.43 -23.09
N PHE A 79 -13.92 16.93 -21.93
CA PHE A 79 -13.03 17.34 -20.85
C PHE A 79 -13.35 16.52 -19.61
N VAL A 80 -12.37 15.84 -19.10
CA VAL A 80 -12.41 15.25 -17.76
C VAL A 80 -11.76 16.23 -16.81
N VAL A 81 -12.56 16.83 -15.93
CA VAL A 81 -12.16 17.94 -15.09
C VAL A 81 -12.20 17.54 -13.63
N ARG A 82 -11.18 17.95 -12.86
CA ARG A 82 -11.04 17.66 -11.45
C ARG A 82 -10.68 18.94 -10.71
N GLN A 83 -11.71 19.64 -10.21
CA GLN A 83 -11.51 20.88 -9.43
C GLN A 83 -11.04 20.61 -8.01
N ARG A 84 -11.43 19.49 -7.44
CA ARG A 84 -11.08 19.04 -6.10
C ARG A 84 -10.68 17.59 -6.15
N VAL A 85 -9.82 17.18 -5.24
CA VAL A 85 -9.52 15.76 -5.04
C VAL A 85 -10.83 14.98 -4.82
N ALA A 86 -11.00 13.83 -5.48
CA ALA A 86 -12.19 12.98 -5.52
C ALA A 86 -13.44 13.57 -6.20
N SER A 87 -13.39 14.74 -6.81
CA SER A 87 -14.53 15.27 -7.56
C SER A 87 -14.19 15.37 -9.05
N GLN A 88 -14.53 14.35 -9.79
CA GLN A 88 -14.33 14.31 -11.23
C GLN A 88 -15.64 14.62 -11.94
N GLU A 89 -15.62 15.60 -12.85
CA GLU A 89 -16.72 15.98 -13.71
C GLU A 89 -16.36 15.73 -15.17
N VAL A 90 -17.33 15.35 -15.98
CA VAL A 90 -17.18 15.14 -17.41
C VAL A 90 -17.97 16.20 -18.15
N TRP A 91 -17.33 16.90 -19.09
CA TRP A 91 -17.95 17.97 -19.84
C TRP A 91 -17.73 17.78 -21.34
N ARG A 92 -18.75 18.05 -22.14
CA ARG A 92 -18.72 17.99 -23.59
C ARG A 92 -18.86 19.39 -24.18
N LEU A 93 -17.91 19.79 -25.02
CA LEU A 93 -17.92 21.03 -25.80
C LEU A 93 -18.23 20.69 -27.26
N ALA A 94 -19.27 21.30 -27.82
CA ALA A 94 -19.58 21.14 -29.24
C ALA A 94 -18.47 21.75 -30.13
N ALA A 95 -18.23 21.21 -31.33
CA ALA A 95 -17.17 21.67 -32.24
C ALA A 95 -17.31 23.15 -32.63
N ASN A 96 -18.55 23.66 -32.75
CA ASN A 96 -18.83 25.06 -32.99
C ASN A 96 -18.63 25.95 -31.72
N MET A 97 -18.26 25.36 -30.58
CA MET A 97 -18.12 26.05 -29.30
C MET A 97 -19.39 26.80 -28.81
N ALA A 98 -20.58 26.31 -29.21
CA ALA A 98 -21.86 26.93 -28.87
C ALA A 98 -22.50 26.32 -27.59
N SER A 99 -22.25 25.05 -27.32
CA SER A 99 -22.76 24.40 -26.12
C SER A 99 -21.65 23.72 -25.32
N PHE A 100 -21.82 23.74 -23.98
CA PHE A 100 -20.95 23.04 -23.05
C PHE A 100 -21.85 22.39 -22.01
N GLU A 101 -21.85 21.08 -21.99
CA GLU A 101 -22.82 20.29 -21.23
C GLU A 101 -22.10 19.32 -20.30
N MET A 102 -22.64 19.16 -19.09
CA MET A 102 -22.16 18.14 -18.16
C MET A 102 -22.70 16.77 -18.59
N MET A 103 -21.81 15.79 -18.66
CA MET A 103 -22.10 14.44 -19.13
C MET A 103 -21.92 13.43 -17.99
N THR A 104 -22.52 12.26 -18.16
CA THR A 104 -22.35 11.15 -17.22
C THR A 104 -21.02 10.43 -17.45
N PRO A 105 -20.45 9.77 -16.42
CA PRO A 105 -19.29 8.88 -16.57
C PRO A 105 -19.51 7.79 -17.63
N GLN A 106 -20.72 7.20 -17.72
CA GLN A 106 -21.05 6.21 -18.73
C GLN A 106 -20.90 6.78 -20.15
N ALA A 107 -21.37 8.02 -20.40
CA ALA A 107 -21.23 8.64 -21.70
C ALA A 107 -19.76 8.80 -22.11
N LEU A 108 -18.89 9.19 -21.17
CA LEU A 108 -17.44 9.26 -21.39
C LEU A 108 -16.86 7.89 -21.74
N LEU A 109 -17.19 6.86 -20.98
CA LEU A 109 -16.69 5.50 -21.18
C LEU A 109 -17.14 4.96 -22.54
N ASN A 110 -18.38 5.22 -22.94
CA ASN A 110 -18.89 4.85 -24.27
C ASN A 110 -18.12 5.53 -25.40
N VAL A 111 -17.78 6.82 -25.24
CA VAL A 111 -16.97 7.56 -26.24
C VAL A 111 -15.57 6.95 -26.34
N ARG A 112 -14.95 6.66 -25.21
CA ARG A 112 -13.62 6.01 -25.18
C ARG A 112 -13.64 4.68 -25.92
N ASP A 113 -14.59 3.81 -25.64
CA ASP A 113 -14.70 2.51 -26.27
C ASP A 113 -14.97 2.63 -27.78
N ARG A 114 -15.86 3.53 -28.19
CA ARG A 114 -16.16 3.76 -29.59
C ARG A 114 -14.93 4.23 -30.36
N LEU A 115 -14.13 5.13 -29.79
CA LEU A 115 -12.93 5.63 -30.43
C LEU A 115 -11.82 4.59 -30.52
N VAL A 116 -11.70 3.72 -29.52
CA VAL A 116 -10.70 2.64 -29.51
C VAL A 116 -11.12 1.48 -30.39
N ASN A 117 -12.34 1.00 -30.27
CA ASN A 117 -12.82 -0.21 -30.94
C ASN A 117 -13.51 0.04 -32.28
N ARG A 118 -13.73 1.31 -32.66
CA ARG A 118 -14.39 1.74 -33.91
C ARG A 118 -15.83 1.24 -34.11
N PHE A 119 -16.44 0.61 -33.11
CA PHE A 119 -17.85 0.21 -33.11
C PHE A 119 -18.38 0.25 -31.68
N GLN A 120 -19.69 0.13 -31.50
CA GLN A 120 -20.31 0.10 -30.16
C GLN A 120 -20.60 -1.36 -29.77
N PRO A 121 -19.67 -2.04 -29.08
CA PRO A 121 -19.94 -3.36 -28.56
C PRO A 121 -20.99 -3.29 -27.45
N ARG A 122 -21.68 -4.41 -27.21
CA ARG A 122 -22.46 -4.56 -25.97
C ARG A 122 -21.48 -4.81 -24.85
N ILE A 123 -21.32 -3.84 -23.96
CA ILE A 123 -20.37 -3.88 -22.84
C ILE A 123 -21.15 -4.12 -21.55
N LEU A 124 -20.62 -4.98 -20.69
CA LEU A 124 -21.15 -5.18 -19.35
C LEU A 124 -20.85 -3.96 -18.49
N GLU A 125 -21.84 -3.41 -17.85
CA GLU A 125 -21.65 -2.36 -16.86
C GLU A 125 -21.57 -2.95 -15.47
N ILE A 126 -20.53 -2.56 -14.70
CA ILE A 126 -20.29 -2.96 -13.31
C ILE A 126 -20.48 -1.72 -12.46
N ASP A 127 -21.55 -1.71 -11.65
CA ASP A 127 -21.90 -0.60 -10.77
C ASP A 127 -22.07 -1.08 -9.33
N PHE A 128 -21.35 -0.46 -8.38
CA PHE A 128 -21.43 -0.76 -6.96
C PHE A 128 -22.25 0.28 -6.17
N ASN A 129 -22.66 1.38 -6.80
CA ASN A 129 -23.41 2.44 -6.13
C ASN A 129 -24.64 1.93 -5.33
N PRO A 130 -25.43 0.94 -5.82
CA PRO A 130 -26.55 0.40 -5.06
C PRO A 130 -26.19 -0.19 -3.70
N PHE A 131 -24.97 -0.69 -3.53
CA PHE A 131 -24.49 -1.33 -2.30
C PHE A 131 -23.90 -0.33 -1.30
N TYR A 132 -23.63 0.90 -1.71
CA TYR A 132 -23.13 1.96 -0.82
C TYR A 132 -24.26 2.75 -0.16
N GLN A 133 -25.49 2.66 -0.70
CA GLN A 133 -26.64 3.35 -0.17
C GLN A 133 -26.99 2.83 1.23
N GLY A 134 -27.13 3.74 2.19
CA GLY A 134 -27.43 3.40 3.58
C GLY A 134 -26.21 3.03 4.44
N SER A 135 -25.01 2.92 3.87
CA SER A 135 -23.79 2.79 4.64
C SER A 135 -23.36 4.15 5.21
N PRO A 136 -22.75 4.18 6.41
CA PRO A 136 -22.21 5.43 6.93
C PRO A 136 -21.04 5.90 6.06
N THR A 137 -21.05 7.20 5.71
CA THR A 137 -20.04 7.81 4.83
C THR A 137 -19.31 8.95 5.51
N ILE A 138 -18.04 9.12 5.16
CA ILE A 138 -17.20 10.22 5.64
C ILE A 138 -17.59 11.49 4.87
N ASN A 139 -18.07 12.51 5.57
CA ASN A 139 -18.55 13.75 4.94
C ASN A 139 -17.40 14.70 4.55
N ASP A 140 -16.28 14.69 5.27
CA ASP A 140 -15.13 15.55 4.99
C ASP A 140 -14.01 14.73 4.34
N PRO A 141 -13.64 15.01 3.08
CA PRO A 141 -12.57 14.30 2.37
C PRO A 141 -11.22 14.28 3.11
N ARG A 142 -10.97 15.24 4.00
CA ARG A 142 -9.74 15.25 4.83
C ARG A 142 -9.67 14.09 5.83
N ASN A 143 -10.81 13.48 6.14
CA ASN A 143 -10.90 12.34 7.04
C ASN A 143 -10.87 10.98 6.29
N ILE A 144 -10.68 10.98 4.99
CA ILE A 144 -10.48 9.76 4.21
C ILE A 144 -9.22 9.06 4.71
N GLY A 145 -9.27 7.73 4.85
CA GLY A 145 -8.20 6.95 5.47
C GLY A 145 -8.21 6.96 7.00
N GLN A 146 -9.21 7.59 7.64
CA GLN A 146 -9.40 7.60 9.09
C GLN A 146 -10.68 6.83 9.50
N GLY A 147 -10.90 5.68 8.85
CA GLY A 147 -12.13 4.90 9.02
C GLY A 147 -12.37 4.47 10.48
N LEU A 148 -11.32 4.05 11.19
CA LEU A 148 -11.38 3.69 12.61
C LEU A 148 -11.94 4.82 13.47
N ALA A 149 -11.39 6.01 13.35
CA ALA A 149 -11.84 7.18 14.14
C ALA A 149 -13.29 7.57 13.82
N PHE A 150 -13.69 7.40 12.56
CA PHE A 150 -15.08 7.63 12.13
C PHE A 150 -16.01 6.58 12.75
N LEU A 151 -15.70 5.28 12.65
CA LEU A 151 -16.54 4.21 13.19
C LEU A 151 -16.66 4.29 14.70
N ASN A 152 -15.59 4.61 15.43
CA ASN A 152 -15.64 4.78 16.88
C ASN A 152 -16.62 5.89 17.28
N ARG A 153 -16.61 7.03 16.58
CA ARG A 153 -17.60 8.11 16.81
C ARG A 153 -19.02 7.67 16.46
N HIS A 154 -19.18 6.98 15.34
CA HIS A 154 -20.48 6.50 14.89
C HIS A 154 -21.06 5.48 15.87
N LEU A 155 -20.30 4.48 16.31
CA LEU A 155 -20.73 3.48 17.29
C LEU A 155 -21.11 4.12 18.64
N CYS A 156 -20.30 5.04 19.15
CA CYS A 156 -20.64 5.76 20.39
C CYS A 156 -21.94 6.57 20.27
N SER A 157 -22.19 7.20 19.12
CA SER A 157 -23.45 7.90 18.85
C SER A 157 -24.64 6.96 18.83
N GLN A 158 -24.49 5.77 18.25
CA GLN A 158 -25.54 4.73 18.24
C GLN A 158 -25.87 4.24 19.67
N VAL A 159 -24.84 3.98 20.49
CA VAL A 159 -25.00 3.58 21.91
C VAL A 159 -25.80 4.61 22.71
N LEU A 160 -25.57 5.90 22.46
CA LEU A 160 -26.34 7.00 23.10
C LEU A 160 -27.79 7.05 22.66
N THR A 161 -28.11 6.61 21.44
CA THR A 161 -29.46 6.66 20.88
C THR A 161 -30.38 5.59 21.51
N ASP A 162 -29.86 4.38 21.73
CA ASP A 162 -30.59 3.25 22.34
C ASP A 162 -29.69 2.46 23.29
N PRO A 163 -29.46 2.95 24.51
CA PRO A 163 -28.53 2.34 25.44
C PRO A 163 -28.93 0.91 25.89
N GLU A 164 -30.23 0.62 25.98
CA GLU A 164 -30.68 -0.71 26.41
C GLU A 164 -30.40 -1.77 25.33
N TYR A 165 -30.73 -1.47 24.10
CA TYR A 165 -30.41 -2.34 22.94
C TYR A 165 -28.90 -2.60 22.85
N TRP A 166 -28.09 -1.56 22.94
CA TRP A 166 -26.66 -1.69 22.81
C TRP A 166 -25.98 -2.40 23.98
N LEU A 167 -26.58 -2.32 25.19
CA LEU A 167 -26.12 -3.09 26.33
C LEU A 167 -26.29 -4.60 26.09
N GLU A 168 -27.42 -5.01 25.51
CA GLU A 168 -27.65 -6.42 25.12
C GLU A 168 -26.74 -6.84 23.95
N VAL A 169 -26.51 -5.98 22.97
CA VAL A 169 -25.57 -6.23 21.88
C VAL A 169 -24.16 -6.44 22.41
N LEU A 170 -23.70 -5.58 23.32
CA LEU A 170 -22.38 -5.67 23.93
C LEU A 170 -22.25 -6.96 24.76
N PHE A 171 -23.25 -7.30 25.57
CA PHE A 171 -23.31 -8.57 26.30
C PHE A 171 -23.18 -9.74 25.32
N ASN A 172 -23.95 -9.78 24.25
CA ASN A 172 -23.93 -10.88 23.28
C ASN A 172 -22.56 -11.03 22.61
N VAL A 173 -21.89 -9.92 22.29
CA VAL A 173 -20.55 -9.95 21.69
C VAL A 173 -19.51 -10.52 22.68
N LEU A 174 -19.56 -10.11 23.94
CA LEU A 174 -18.63 -10.58 24.97
C LEU A 174 -18.90 -12.05 25.36
N HIS A 175 -20.14 -12.45 25.52
CA HIS A 175 -20.55 -13.80 25.86
C HIS A 175 -20.20 -14.84 24.78
N ARG A 176 -20.24 -14.44 23.49
CA ARG A 176 -19.88 -15.32 22.36
C ARG A 176 -18.37 -15.52 22.21
N ARG A 177 -17.53 -14.79 22.97
CA ARG A 177 -16.07 -14.94 22.87
C ARG A 177 -15.61 -16.24 23.51
N ARG A 178 -15.27 -17.21 22.67
CA ARG A 178 -14.79 -18.54 23.05
C ARG A 178 -13.52 -18.89 22.29
N TYR A 179 -12.65 -19.63 22.93
CA TYR A 179 -11.48 -20.25 22.28
C TYR A 179 -11.64 -21.77 22.38
N ASP A 180 -11.74 -22.45 21.25
CA ASP A 180 -12.02 -23.89 21.16
C ASP A 180 -13.20 -24.34 22.06
N GLY A 181 -14.26 -23.55 22.08
CA GLY A 181 -15.47 -23.80 22.85
C GLY A 181 -15.43 -23.35 24.31
N ILE A 182 -14.25 -22.96 24.84
CA ILE A 182 -14.07 -22.46 26.20
C ILE A 182 -14.43 -20.98 26.26
N PRO A 183 -15.33 -20.53 27.15
CA PRO A 183 -15.60 -19.10 27.32
C PRO A 183 -14.36 -18.40 27.91
N ILE A 184 -14.02 -17.21 27.34
CA ILE A 184 -12.83 -16.48 27.73
C ILE A 184 -13.11 -15.12 28.40
N LEU A 185 -14.35 -14.65 28.40
CA LEU A 185 -14.74 -13.38 29.02
C LEU A 185 -15.90 -13.57 30.01
N ILE A 186 -17.02 -14.09 29.52
CA ILE A 186 -18.26 -14.23 30.32
C ILE A 186 -18.72 -15.69 30.23
N ASN A 187 -19.03 -16.29 31.38
CA ASN A 187 -19.59 -17.64 31.40
C ASN A 187 -21.13 -17.64 31.50
N ASP A 188 -21.71 -18.83 31.54
CA ASP A 188 -23.15 -19.04 31.51
C ASP A 188 -23.91 -18.66 32.80
N ARG A 189 -23.28 -17.95 33.76
CA ARG A 189 -23.95 -17.38 34.94
C ARG A 189 -24.56 -16.00 34.65
N ILE A 190 -24.06 -15.28 33.63
CA ILE A 190 -24.61 -14.00 33.19
C ILE A 190 -25.44 -14.26 31.93
N HIS A 191 -26.69 -13.86 31.93
CA HIS A 191 -27.66 -14.15 30.86
C HIS A 191 -28.20 -12.90 30.16
N SER A 192 -27.86 -11.68 30.61
CA SER A 192 -28.33 -10.43 30.05
C SER A 192 -27.36 -9.28 30.25
N GLY A 193 -27.50 -8.22 29.46
CA GLY A 193 -26.73 -6.99 29.62
C GLY A 193 -26.96 -6.30 30.97
N GLN A 194 -28.17 -6.30 31.47
CA GLN A 194 -28.48 -5.73 32.78
C GLN A 194 -27.79 -6.50 33.93
N GLN A 195 -27.80 -7.82 33.85
CA GLN A 195 -27.08 -8.66 34.82
C GLN A 195 -25.58 -8.43 34.73
N LEU A 196 -25.01 -8.32 33.50
CA LEU A 196 -23.59 -7.98 33.31
C LEU A 196 -23.25 -6.64 33.99
N SER A 197 -24.04 -5.59 33.75
CA SER A 197 -23.84 -4.28 34.37
C SER A 197 -23.89 -4.33 35.92
N GLY A 198 -24.75 -5.17 36.50
CA GLY A 198 -24.80 -5.42 37.95
C GLY A 198 -23.54 -6.12 38.44
N GLN A 199 -23.15 -7.20 37.81
CA GLN A 199 -21.96 -7.98 38.20
C GLN A 199 -20.66 -7.18 38.10
N ILE A 200 -20.51 -6.32 37.07
CA ILE A 200 -19.36 -5.43 36.99
C ILE A 200 -19.19 -4.58 38.27
N LYS A 201 -20.27 -4.02 38.80
CA LYS A 201 -20.23 -3.20 40.03
C LYS A 201 -19.81 -4.01 41.25
N GLU A 202 -20.31 -5.23 41.39
CA GLU A 202 -19.95 -6.12 42.45
C GLU A 202 -18.48 -6.54 42.39
N VAL A 203 -17.99 -6.90 41.21
CA VAL A 203 -16.58 -7.26 40.96
C VAL A 203 -15.66 -6.07 41.23
N LEU A 204 -16.00 -4.85 40.78
CA LEU A 204 -15.21 -3.65 41.03
C LEU A 204 -15.10 -3.37 42.55
N ASN A 205 -16.17 -3.60 43.31
CA ASN A 205 -16.11 -3.51 44.78
C ASN A 205 -15.22 -4.60 45.38
N PHE A 206 -15.34 -5.84 44.94
CA PHE A 206 -14.48 -6.95 45.38
C PHE A 206 -12.99 -6.68 45.11
N LEU A 207 -12.64 -6.15 43.93
CA LEU A 207 -11.26 -5.87 43.52
C LEU A 207 -10.66 -4.64 44.21
N ARG A 208 -11.47 -3.76 44.81
CA ARG A 208 -11.00 -2.54 45.48
C ARG A 208 -10.03 -2.82 46.62
N ASP A 209 -10.30 -3.87 47.39
CA ASP A 209 -9.54 -4.24 48.57
C ASP A 209 -8.43 -5.27 48.28
N ARG A 210 -8.23 -5.63 47.01
CA ARG A 210 -7.21 -6.59 46.59
C ARG A 210 -5.88 -5.91 46.24
N PRO A 211 -4.72 -6.57 46.47
CA PRO A 211 -3.43 -6.08 46.06
C PRO A 211 -3.39 -5.87 44.53
N PRO A 212 -2.88 -4.73 44.01
CA PRO A 212 -2.88 -4.44 42.56
C PRO A 212 -2.20 -5.50 41.70
N ASN A 213 -1.12 -6.09 42.20
CA ASN A 213 -0.32 -7.11 41.50
C ASN A 213 -0.75 -8.56 41.82
N GLU A 214 -1.91 -8.75 42.48
CA GLU A 214 -2.40 -10.09 42.76
C GLU A 214 -2.72 -10.81 41.45
N PRO A 215 -2.08 -11.99 41.18
CA PRO A 215 -2.32 -12.73 39.95
C PRO A 215 -3.76 -13.25 39.83
N TYR A 216 -4.30 -13.30 38.60
CA TYR A 216 -5.64 -13.82 38.31
C TYR A 216 -5.90 -15.20 38.93
N GLU A 217 -4.91 -16.11 38.94
CA GLU A 217 -5.04 -17.48 39.45
C GLU A 217 -5.48 -17.54 40.91
N LYS A 218 -5.12 -16.54 41.73
CA LYS A 218 -5.49 -16.49 43.15
C LYS A 218 -6.94 -16.09 43.37
N ILE A 219 -7.52 -15.33 42.47
CA ILE A 219 -8.89 -14.80 42.57
C ILE A 219 -9.82 -15.42 41.52
N ARG A 220 -9.33 -16.42 40.79
CA ARG A 220 -10.04 -17.06 39.68
C ARG A 220 -11.42 -17.57 40.07
N PHE A 221 -11.52 -18.31 41.14
CA PHE A 221 -12.79 -18.93 41.55
C PHE A 221 -13.83 -17.88 41.95
N ASP A 222 -13.41 -16.85 42.69
CA ASP A 222 -14.29 -15.72 43.05
C ASP A 222 -14.82 -15.01 41.79
N LEU A 223 -13.94 -14.73 40.81
CA LEU A 223 -14.34 -14.09 39.55
C LEU A 223 -15.29 -14.97 38.70
N GLN A 224 -15.04 -16.27 38.67
CA GLN A 224 -15.92 -17.21 37.97
C GLN A 224 -17.29 -17.34 38.62
N GLU A 225 -17.40 -17.17 39.95
CA GLU A 225 -18.67 -17.09 40.67
C GLU A 225 -19.46 -15.83 40.32
N PHE A 226 -18.77 -14.71 40.05
CA PHE A 226 -19.39 -13.49 39.49
C PHE A 226 -19.73 -13.61 37.98
N GLY A 227 -19.31 -14.69 37.31
CA GLY A 227 -19.58 -14.92 35.91
C GLY A 227 -18.48 -14.45 34.95
N LEU A 228 -17.29 -14.07 35.45
CA LEU A 228 -16.17 -13.58 34.66
C LEU A 228 -15.07 -14.62 34.49
N GLU A 229 -14.64 -14.82 33.27
CA GLU A 229 -13.54 -15.71 32.88
C GLU A 229 -12.18 -14.98 32.74
N PRO A 230 -11.04 -15.64 32.40
CA PRO A 230 -9.70 -15.02 32.49
C PRO A 230 -9.46 -13.77 31.65
N GLY A 231 -10.05 -13.63 30.48
CA GLY A 231 -9.70 -12.65 29.45
C GLY A 231 -9.77 -11.15 29.82
N TRP A 232 -10.07 -10.82 31.07
CA TRP A 232 -10.14 -9.43 31.54
C TRP A 232 -8.79 -8.87 32.01
N GLY A 233 -7.83 -9.73 32.36
CA GLY A 233 -6.49 -9.33 32.75
C GLY A 233 -5.78 -10.38 33.60
N ASN A 234 -4.46 -10.33 33.63
CA ASN A 234 -3.60 -11.24 34.38
C ASN A 234 -3.37 -10.80 35.82
N THR A 235 -3.75 -9.60 36.23
CA THR A 235 -3.63 -9.08 37.59
C THR A 235 -4.90 -8.36 38.01
N SER A 236 -5.13 -8.26 39.30
CA SER A 236 -6.29 -7.59 39.90
C SER A 236 -6.41 -6.12 39.44
N SER A 237 -5.30 -5.38 39.33
CA SER A 237 -5.30 -4.01 38.79
C SER A 237 -5.76 -3.98 37.34
N ARG A 238 -5.22 -4.86 36.47
CA ARG A 238 -5.57 -4.87 35.06
C ARG A 238 -7.02 -5.27 34.80
N ILE A 239 -7.52 -6.25 35.56
CA ILE A 239 -8.94 -6.66 35.54
C ILE A 239 -9.82 -5.46 35.91
N ARG A 240 -9.50 -4.79 37.05
CA ARG A 240 -10.24 -3.62 37.53
C ARG A 240 -10.27 -2.51 36.44
N GLU A 241 -9.12 -2.14 35.92
CA GLU A 241 -9.02 -1.10 34.85
C GLU A 241 -9.83 -1.46 33.60
N THR A 242 -9.83 -2.73 33.19
CA THR A 242 -10.60 -3.18 32.01
C THR A 242 -12.11 -3.12 32.30
N LEU A 243 -12.54 -3.51 33.51
CA LEU A 243 -13.95 -3.41 33.92
C LEU A 243 -14.40 -1.97 34.15
N GLU A 244 -13.54 -1.09 34.63
CA GLU A 244 -13.80 0.36 34.73
C GLU A 244 -14.00 0.98 33.33
N LEU A 245 -13.22 0.59 32.34
CA LEU A 245 -13.43 1.01 30.95
C LEU A 245 -14.79 0.54 30.42
N LEU A 246 -15.16 -0.72 30.68
CA LEU A 246 -16.46 -1.25 30.29
C LEU A 246 -17.61 -0.51 31.00
N ALA A 247 -17.51 -0.28 32.31
CA ALA A 247 -18.52 0.47 33.06
C ALA A 247 -18.69 1.91 32.53
N ARG A 248 -17.58 2.57 32.17
CA ARG A 248 -17.61 3.89 31.56
C ARG A 248 -18.22 3.85 30.16
N LEU A 249 -17.87 2.83 29.35
CA LEU A 249 -18.42 2.67 27.99
C LEU A 249 -19.95 2.51 28.02
N ILE A 250 -20.48 1.77 29.01
CA ILE A 250 -21.92 1.58 29.20
C ILE A 250 -22.61 2.88 29.63
N THR A 251 -21.97 3.71 30.45
CA THR A 251 -22.60 4.91 31.04
C THR A 251 -22.36 6.18 30.23
N THR A 252 -21.18 6.34 29.69
CA THR A 252 -20.70 7.51 28.94
C THR A 252 -19.83 7.05 27.76
N PRO A 253 -20.45 6.58 26.66
CA PRO A 253 -19.71 6.08 25.53
C PRO A 253 -18.97 7.22 24.81
N GLU A 254 -17.64 7.15 24.87
CA GLU A 254 -16.72 8.05 24.19
C GLU A 254 -15.78 7.25 23.28
N PRO A 255 -15.40 7.77 22.10
CA PRO A 255 -14.50 7.07 21.16
C PRO A 255 -13.20 6.57 21.80
N ALA A 256 -12.55 7.39 22.63
CA ALA A 256 -11.31 7.01 23.31
C ALA A 256 -11.51 5.89 24.33
N ILE A 257 -12.66 5.84 25.02
CA ILE A 257 -12.99 4.77 25.97
C ILE A 257 -13.28 3.47 25.21
N LEU A 258 -14.05 3.54 24.12
CA LEU A 258 -14.32 2.40 23.26
C LEU A 258 -13.01 1.80 22.73
N GLU A 259 -12.12 2.62 22.23
CA GLU A 259 -10.82 2.20 21.70
C GLU A 259 -9.96 1.54 22.79
N ALA A 260 -9.83 2.19 23.96
CA ALA A 260 -9.06 1.65 25.09
C ALA A 260 -9.64 0.34 25.61
N PHE A 261 -10.97 0.19 25.63
CA PHE A 261 -11.64 -1.04 26.01
C PHE A 261 -11.39 -2.17 25.02
N VAL A 262 -11.65 -1.91 23.72
CA VAL A 262 -11.50 -2.91 22.65
C VAL A 262 -10.03 -3.34 22.49
N GLU A 263 -9.08 -2.45 22.69
CA GLU A 263 -7.65 -2.80 22.69
C GLU A 263 -7.33 -3.89 23.72
N ARG A 264 -7.96 -3.85 24.90
CA ARG A 264 -7.70 -4.78 26.01
C ARG A 264 -8.40 -6.13 25.85
N ILE A 265 -9.49 -6.19 25.09
CA ILE A 265 -10.28 -7.42 24.95
C ILE A 265 -9.60 -8.38 23.97
N PRO A 266 -9.30 -9.62 24.40
CA PRO A 266 -8.75 -10.64 23.52
C PRO A 266 -9.83 -11.10 22.52
N ALA A 267 -9.54 -10.99 21.24
CA ALA A 267 -10.48 -11.35 20.18
C ALA A 267 -9.81 -11.96 18.95
N VAL A 268 -8.49 -11.89 18.85
CA VAL A 268 -7.72 -12.39 17.71
C VAL A 268 -6.61 -13.28 18.25
N PHE A 269 -6.58 -14.54 17.81
CA PHE A 269 -5.61 -15.56 18.21
C PHE A 269 -4.96 -16.22 17.01
N ARG A 270 -5.71 -16.37 15.91
CA ARG A 270 -5.32 -17.07 14.69
C ARG A 270 -5.39 -16.11 13.51
N VAL A 271 -4.26 -15.82 12.90
CA VAL A 271 -4.15 -14.87 11.78
C VAL A 271 -3.53 -15.55 10.56
N VAL A 272 -4.10 -15.34 9.40
CA VAL A 272 -3.57 -15.82 8.12
C VAL A 272 -3.20 -14.62 7.25
N LEU A 273 -1.95 -14.58 6.80
CA LEU A 273 -1.42 -13.62 5.85
C LEU A 273 -1.29 -14.33 4.49
N VAL A 274 -2.03 -13.88 3.49
CA VAL A 274 -2.04 -14.52 2.16
C VAL A 274 -1.15 -13.75 1.22
N SER A 275 -0.13 -14.41 0.66
CA SER A 275 0.80 -13.84 -0.32
C SER A 275 1.23 -14.93 -1.31
N ILE A 276 0.69 -14.92 -2.54
CA ILE A 276 0.77 -16.07 -3.46
C ILE A 276 1.93 -15.96 -4.43
N HIS A 277 2.07 -14.82 -5.14
CA HIS A 277 3.13 -14.65 -6.14
C HIS A 277 4.49 -14.38 -5.50
N GLY A 278 5.54 -14.52 -6.29
CA GLY A 278 6.92 -14.33 -5.85
C GLY A 278 7.51 -15.56 -5.14
N TRP A 279 8.69 -15.38 -4.58
CA TRP A 279 9.43 -16.37 -3.82
C TRP A 279 9.28 -16.07 -2.32
N VAL A 280 8.27 -16.64 -1.69
CA VAL A 280 8.02 -16.39 -0.26
C VAL A 280 8.86 -17.34 0.58
N SER A 281 10.04 -16.88 0.98
CA SER A 281 11.02 -17.59 1.81
C SER A 281 11.86 -16.58 2.60
N GLN A 282 12.53 -17.03 3.64
CA GLN A 282 13.38 -16.17 4.46
C GLN A 282 14.81 -16.05 3.93
N GLU A 283 15.20 -16.96 3.06
CA GLU A 283 16.55 -17.02 2.48
C GLU A 283 16.51 -17.09 0.94
N GLY A 284 17.52 -16.51 0.29
CA GLY A 284 17.75 -16.62 -1.14
C GLY A 284 16.74 -15.91 -2.03
N VAL A 285 15.98 -14.95 -1.51
CA VAL A 285 14.85 -14.32 -2.23
C VAL A 285 15.19 -12.94 -2.79
N LEU A 286 16.19 -12.24 -2.26
CA LEU A 286 16.56 -10.91 -2.73
C LEU A 286 17.03 -10.94 -4.19
N GLY A 287 16.51 -10.01 -4.99
CA GLY A 287 16.80 -9.90 -6.42
C GLY A 287 16.07 -10.90 -7.31
N ARG A 288 15.21 -11.75 -6.77
CA ARG A 288 14.34 -12.62 -7.57
C ARG A 288 13.16 -11.84 -8.15
N PRO A 289 12.63 -12.28 -9.31
CA PRO A 289 11.48 -11.62 -9.92
C PRO A 289 10.29 -11.55 -8.97
N GLU A 290 9.59 -10.42 -8.98
CA GLU A 290 8.31 -10.21 -8.29
C GLU A 290 8.35 -10.56 -6.78
N THR A 291 9.50 -10.38 -6.12
CA THR A 291 9.71 -10.91 -4.77
C THR A 291 10.09 -9.84 -3.74
N ALA A 292 10.49 -8.63 -4.18
CA ALA A 292 11.24 -7.70 -3.34
C ALA A 292 10.53 -7.22 -2.04
N GLY A 293 9.94 -6.04 -2.04
CA GLY A 293 9.45 -5.39 -0.81
C GLY A 293 8.28 -6.10 -0.13
N GLN A 294 7.39 -6.73 -0.90
CA GLN A 294 6.20 -7.39 -0.39
C GLN A 294 6.52 -8.61 0.50
N VAL A 295 7.44 -9.46 0.09
CA VAL A 295 7.79 -10.67 0.87
C VAL A 295 8.40 -10.29 2.21
N ILE A 296 9.30 -9.31 2.21
CA ILE A 296 9.91 -8.79 3.44
C ILE A 296 8.83 -8.17 4.34
N TYR A 297 7.93 -7.37 3.78
CA TYR A 297 6.80 -6.80 4.52
C TYR A 297 5.98 -7.88 5.22
N VAL A 298 5.56 -8.93 4.51
CA VAL A 298 4.74 -10.01 5.05
C VAL A 298 5.46 -10.79 6.16
N LEU A 299 6.76 -11.04 5.99
CA LEU A 299 7.58 -11.71 7.02
C LEU A 299 7.74 -10.86 8.28
N GLU A 300 8.01 -9.57 8.15
CA GLU A 300 8.12 -8.65 9.29
C GLU A 300 6.78 -8.46 9.99
N GLN A 301 5.70 -8.34 9.22
CA GLN A 301 4.35 -8.26 9.76
C GLN A 301 3.99 -9.52 10.55
N ALA A 302 4.30 -10.71 10.04
CA ALA A 302 4.03 -11.98 10.73
C ALA A 302 4.79 -12.10 12.05
N ARG A 303 6.08 -11.72 12.09
CA ARG A 303 6.89 -11.69 13.34
C ARG A 303 6.28 -10.74 14.36
N SER A 304 5.99 -9.53 13.93
CA SER A 304 5.47 -8.49 14.82
C SER A 304 4.06 -8.83 15.33
N LEU A 305 3.22 -9.44 14.49
CA LEU A 305 1.89 -9.96 14.88
C LEU A 305 2.00 -11.03 15.95
N GLU A 306 2.83 -12.04 15.72
CA GLU A 306 2.96 -13.14 16.66
C GLU A 306 3.46 -12.67 18.03
N ASN A 307 4.46 -11.79 18.03
CA ASN A 307 4.98 -11.21 19.27
C ASN A 307 3.92 -10.39 20.02
N LYS A 308 3.15 -9.54 19.30
CA LYS A 308 2.11 -8.70 19.91
C LYS A 308 0.94 -9.53 20.43
N LEU A 309 0.48 -10.52 19.67
CA LEU A 309 -0.58 -11.42 20.10
C LEU A 309 -0.19 -12.21 21.36
N ARG A 310 1.06 -12.65 21.45
CA ARG A 310 1.58 -13.32 22.66
C ARG A 310 1.55 -12.41 23.87
N GLU A 311 1.98 -11.15 23.70
CA GLU A 311 1.88 -10.13 24.73
C GLU A 311 0.43 -9.90 25.16
N GLU A 312 -0.52 -9.73 24.22
CA GLU A 312 -1.94 -9.54 24.52
C GLU A 312 -2.54 -10.73 25.27
N ILE A 313 -2.25 -11.96 24.83
CA ILE A 313 -2.71 -13.21 25.49
C ILE A 313 -2.22 -13.26 26.95
N LYS A 314 -0.94 -12.97 27.18
CA LYS A 314 -0.35 -12.93 28.53
C LYS A 314 -0.96 -11.82 29.39
N LEU A 315 -1.13 -10.63 28.83
CA LEU A 315 -1.76 -9.51 29.54
C LEU A 315 -3.24 -9.76 29.85
N ALA A 316 -3.93 -10.53 29.03
CA ALA A 316 -5.32 -10.94 29.27
C ALA A 316 -5.45 -12.08 30.28
N GLY A 317 -4.34 -12.71 30.70
CA GLY A 317 -4.36 -13.86 31.62
C GLY A 317 -4.83 -15.15 30.96
N LEU A 318 -4.74 -15.26 29.64
CA LEU A 318 -5.18 -16.44 28.88
C LEU A 318 -4.07 -17.48 28.69
N ASP A 319 -2.83 -17.13 28.92
CA ASP A 319 -1.68 -18.03 28.89
C ASP A 319 -1.81 -19.18 29.92
N VAL A 320 -2.47 -18.94 31.06
CA VAL A 320 -2.81 -19.99 32.05
C VAL A 320 -3.73 -21.08 31.53
N LEU A 321 -4.49 -20.80 30.45
CA LEU A 321 -5.31 -21.78 29.76
C LEU A 321 -4.54 -22.51 28.64
N GLY A 322 -3.24 -22.23 28.48
CA GLY A 322 -2.42 -22.76 27.39
C GLY A 322 -2.74 -22.16 26.02
N ILE A 323 -3.47 -21.05 25.96
CA ILE A 323 -3.77 -20.36 24.71
C ILE A 323 -2.51 -19.68 24.19
N GLN A 324 -2.21 -19.92 22.90
CA GLN A 324 -1.06 -19.33 22.20
C GLN A 324 -1.50 -18.75 20.87
N PRO A 325 -0.83 -17.69 20.39
CA PRO A 325 -1.13 -17.15 19.09
C PRO A 325 -0.70 -18.12 17.99
N GLN A 326 -1.34 -18.04 16.84
CA GLN A 326 -0.95 -18.76 15.62
C GLN A 326 -0.98 -17.80 14.45
N VAL A 327 0.14 -17.64 13.75
CA VAL A 327 0.25 -16.81 12.57
C VAL A 327 0.74 -17.66 11.40
N ILE A 328 -0.02 -17.68 10.31
CA ILE A 328 0.29 -18.44 9.11
C ILE A 328 0.48 -17.49 7.94
N ILE A 329 1.64 -17.56 7.28
CA ILE A 329 1.84 -17.00 5.94
C ILE A 329 1.46 -18.10 4.95
N LEU A 330 0.36 -17.90 4.25
CA LEU A 330 -0.11 -18.82 3.21
C LEU A 330 0.45 -18.40 1.86
N THR A 331 1.14 -19.33 1.20
CA THR A 331 1.73 -19.07 -0.12
C THR A 331 1.76 -20.35 -0.96
N ARG A 332 2.22 -20.22 -2.21
CA ARG A 332 2.33 -21.35 -3.10
C ARG A 332 3.64 -22.13 -2.86
N LEU A 333 3.57 -23.46 -3.06
CA LEU A 333 4.73 -24.36 -3.09
C LEU A 333 5.44 -24.27 -4.45
N ILE A 334 6.76 -24.15 -4.45
CA ILE A 334 7.62 -24.16 -5.65
C ILE A 334 8.66 -25.28 -5.48
N PRO A 335 8.42 -26.48 -6.02
CA PRO A 335 9.33 -27.62 -5.85
C PRO A 335 10.75 -27.36 -6.39
N ASN A 336 10.87 -26.76 -7.58
CA ASN A 336 12.17 -26.34 -8.15
C ASN A 336 12.59 -24.99 -7.51
N CYS A 337 13.07 -25.05 -6.28
CA CYS A 337 13.21 -23.90 -5.41
C CYS A 337 14.48 -23.06 -5.62
N GLU A 338 15.38 -23.44 -6.53
CA GLU A 338 16.58 -22.66 -6.94
C GLU A 338 17.39 -22.05 -5.76
N GLY A 339 17.61 -22.81 -4.69
CA GLY A 339 18.37 -22.34 -3.53
C GLY A 339 17.58 -21.53 -2.51
N THR A 340 16.24 -21.50 -2.61
CA THR A 340 15.34 -21.04 -1.55
C THR A 340 14.76 -22.21 -0.77
N LEU A 341 13.97 -21.94 0.27
CA LEU A 341 13.19 -22.95 1.01
C LEU A 341 11.75 -23.12 0.47
N CYS A 342 11.46 -22.60 -0.72
CA CYS A 342 10.10 -22.62 -1.29
C CYS A 342 9.56 -24.03 -1.63
N SER A 343 10.39 -25.08 -1.57
CA SER A 343 9.97 -26.48 -1.70
C SER A 343 9.49 -27.10 -0.38
N LEU A 344 9.73 -26.49 0.77
CA LEU A 344 9.26 -26.98 2.06
C LEU A 344 7.77 -26.60 2.26
N ARG A 345 6.93 -27.58 2.59
CA ARG A 345 5.50 -27.31 2.84
C ARG A 345 5.26 -26.42 4.06
N LEU A 346 6.04 -26.61 5.10
CA LEU A 346 5.94 -25.86 6.34
C LEU A 346 7.33 -25.39 6.77
N GLU A 347 7.50 -24.08 6.94
CA GLU A 347 8.71 -23.43 7.37
C GLU A 347 8.41 -22.53 8.57
N LYS A 348 9.17 -22.66 9.65
CA LYS A 348 9.00 -21.79 10.82
C LYS A 348 9.56 -20.41 10.52
N VAL A 349 8.82 -19.36 10.84
CA VAL A 349 9.31 -17.98 10.73
C VAL A 349 10.36 -17.74 11.82
N LEU A 350 11.53 -17.25 11.42
CA LEU A 350 12.63 -16.96 12.33
C LEU A 350 12.22 -15.89 13.36
N LEU A 351 12.75 -16.02 14.57
CA LEU A 351 12.47 -15.11 15.71
C LEU A 351 11.01 -15.13 16.19
N THR A 352 10.29 -16.22 15.93
CA THR A 352 8.93 -16.45 16.43
C THR A 352 8.80 -17.81 17.11
N GLU A 353 7.74 -18.00 17.89
CA GLU A 353 7.42 -19.32 18.45
C GLU A 353 6.34 -20.04 17.65
N ASN A 354 5.31 -19.32 17.20
CA ASN A 354 4.12 -19.88 16.57
C ASN A 354 3.73 -19.17 15.26
N ALA A 355 4.71 -18.66 14.50
CA ALA A 355 4.50 -18.20 13.16
C ALA A 355 5.14 -19.16 12.14
N TRP A 356 4.41 -19.46 11.05
CA TRP A 356 4.80 -20.44 10.04
C TRP A 356 4.48 -19.95 8.63
N ILE A 357 5.31 -20.37 7.68
CA ILE A 357 5.00 -20.28 6.25
C ILE A 357 4.43 -21.62 5.83
N LEU A 358 3.16 -21.64 5.43
CA LEU A 358 2.46 -22.81 4.89
C LEU A 358 2.39 -22.70 3.38
N ARG A 359 2.98 -23.64 2.67
CA ARG A 359 2.99 -23.68 1.20
C ARG A 359 2.09 -24.78 0.67
N VAL A 360 1.18 -24.37 -0.20
CA VAL A 360 0.20 -25.24 -0.87
C VAL A 360 0.55 -25.33 -2.36
N PRO A 361 0.56 -26.52 -2.97
CA PRO A 361 0.89 -26.65 -4.39
C PRO A 361 -0.22 -26.11 -5.29
N PHE A 362 0.14 -25.62 -6.47
CA PHE A 362 -0.79 -25.51 -7.58
C PHE A 362 -1.04 -26.90 -8.19
N HIS A 363 -2.26 -27.16 -8.63
CA HIS A 363 -2.65 -28.38 -9.28
C HIS A 363 -2.88 -28.19 -10.78
N ASP A 364 -2.00 -28.75 -11.56
CA ASP A 364 -2.10 -28.86 -13.02
C ASP A 364 -1.36 -30.12 -13.50
N SER A 365 -1.63 -30.57 -14.70
CA SER A 365 -0.90 -31.66 -15.35
C SER A 365 0.42 -31.21 -15.98
N TYR A 366 0.64 -29.92 -16.15
CA TYR A 366 1.81 -29.35 -16.80
C TYR A 366 2.91 -29.00 -15.77
N PRO A 367 4.09 -29.70 -15.83
CA PRO A 367 5.14 -29.53 -14.84
C PRO A 367 5.64 -28.11 -14.60
N PRO A 368 5.84 -27.25 -15.61
CA PRO A 368 6.25 -25.86 -15.38
C PRO A 368 5.33 -25.09 -14.42
N ILE A 369 4.02 -25.36 -14.46
CA ILE A 369 3.07 -24.68 -13.53
C ILE A 369 3.21 -25.22 -12.10
N THR A 370 3.43 -26.52 -11.94
CA THR A 370 3.44 -27.16 -10.61
C THR A 370 4.82 -27.23 -9.98
N GLN A 371 5.89 -27.23 -10.79
CA GLN A 371 7.25 -27.43 -10.33
C GLN A 371 8.08 -26.13 -10.27
N GLU A 372 7.80 -25.17 -11.16
CA GLU A 372 8.62 -23.99 -11.36
C GLU A 372 7.91 -22.71 -10.87
N TRP A 373 8.68 -21.66 -10.72
CA TRP A 373 8.13 -20.33 -10.52
C TRP A 373 7.42 -19.86 -11.82
N ILE A 374 6.27 -19.19 -11.66
CA ILE A 374 5.54 -18.54 -12.76
C ILE A 374 5.19 -17.10 -12.37
N SER A 375 5.09 -16.22 -13.37
CA SER A 375 4.79 -14.80 -13.17
C SER A 375 3.42 -14.57 -12.52
N LYS A 376 3.31 -13.49 -11.76
CA LYS A 376 2.04 -13.02 -11.18
C LYS A 376 0.96 -12.77 -12.22
N PHE A 377 1.32 -12.52 -13.47
CA PHE A 377 0.36 -12.34 -14.56
C PHE A 377 -0.25 -13.66 -15.06
N GLU A 378 0.38 -14.77 -14.76
CA GLU A 378 -0.02 -16.11 -15.25
C GLU A 378 -0.71 -16.98 -14.18
N ILE A 379 -0.76 -16.56 -12.91
CA ILE A 379 -1.27 -17.38 -11.79
C ILE A 379 -2.79 -17.45 -11.69
N TRP A 380 -3.52 -16.54 -12.34
CA TRP A 380 -4.95 -16.34 -12.18
C TRP A 380 -5.82 -17.61 -12.32
N PRO A 381 -5.57 -18.51 -13.26
CA PRO A 381 -6.38 -19.73 -13.44
C PRO A 381 -6.31 -20.70 -12.26
N TYR A 382 -5.26 -20.62 -11.46
CA TYR A 382 -4.97 -21.63 -10.41
C TYR A 382 -5.46 -21.19 -9.03
N LEU A 383 -5.85 -19.91 -8.84
CA LEU A 383 -6.14 -19.34 -7.52
C LEU A 383 -7.41 -19.89 -6.88
N GLU A 384 -8.47 -20.20 -7.64
CA GLU A 384 -9.70 -20.79 -7.10
C GLU A 384 -9.42 -22.17 -6.49
N LYS A 385 -8.77 -23.06 -7.25
CA LYS A 385 -8.41 -24.41 -6.77
C LYS A 385 -7.44 -24.34 -5.60
N PHE A 386 -6.45 -23.43 -5.69
CA PHE A 386 -5.53 -23.19 -4.60
C PHE A 386 -6.25 -22.79 -3.31
N ALA A 387 -7.25 -21.89 -3.37
CA ALA A 387 -8.01 -21.47 -2.20
C ALA A 387 -8.75 -22.64 -1.53
N ILE A 388 -9.35 -23.54 -2.33
CA ILE A 388 -10.04 -24.74 -1.82
C ILE A 388 -9.07 -25.68 -1.09
N ASP A 389 -7.89 -25.90 -1.67
CA ASP A 389 -6.89 -26.80 -1.06
C ASP A 389 -6.24 -26.14 0.17
N ALA A 390 -5.99 -24.84 0.09
CA ALA A 390 -5.46 -24.04 1.19
C ALA A 390 -6.42 -24.01 2.39
N GLU A 391 -7.72 -23.95 2.19
CA GLU A 391 -8.71 -23.98 3.27
C GLU A 391 -8.55 -25.24 4.13
N ARG A 392 -8.42 -26.41 3.49
CA ARG A 392 -8.24 -27.68 4.21
C ARG A 392 -6.94 -27.72 5.01
N GLU A 393 -5.85 -27.30 4.40
CA GLU A 393 -4.53 -27.24 5.04
C GLU A 393 -4.50 -26.25 6.21
N LEU A 394 -5.14 -25.09 6.04
CA LEU A 394 -5.23 -24.07 7.09
C LEU A 394 -6.03 -24.56 8.29
N LEU A 395 -7.23 -25.16 8.07
CA LEU A 395 -8.06 -25.69 9.15
C LEU A 395 -7.33 -26.80 9.91
N ALA A 396 -6.58 -27.65 9.20
CA ALA A 396 -5.77 -28.71 9.84
C ALA A 396 -4.64 -28.12 10.67
N GLN A 397 -3.91 -27.13 10.13
CA GLN A 397 -2.76 -26.51 10.81
C GLN A 397 -3.18 -25.67 12.02
N LEU A 398 -4.24 -24.86 11.88
CA LEU A 398 -4.77 -23.99 12.93
C LEU A 398 -5.66 -24.72 13.94
N ARG A 399 -6.10 -25.95 13.63
CA ARG A 399 -7.11 -26.71 14.39
C ARG A 399 -8.43 -25.95 14.61
N GLY A 400 -8.78 -25.10 13.65
CA GLY A 400 -9.98 -24.26 13.67
C GLY A 400 -9.92 -23.15 12.65
N ALA A 401 -10.97 -22.35 12.55
CA ALA A 401 -11.00 -21.20 11.66
C ALA A 401 -10.07 -20.07 12.18
N PRO A 402 -9.45 -19.28 11.30
CA PRO A 402 -8.76 -18.05 11.69
C PRO A 402 -9.75 -16.99 12.18
N ASP A 403 -9.27 -16.03 12.96
CA ASP A 403 -10.03 -14.86 13.40
C ASP A 403 -9.91 -13.70 12.41
N LEU A 404 -8.79 -13.65 11.67
CA LEU A 404 -8.45 -12.62 10.70
C LEU A 404 -7.71 -13.22 9.50
N ILE A 405 -8.12 -12.84 8.30
CA ILE A 405 -7.39 -13.11 7.06
C ILE A 405 -6.95 -11.79 6.45
N ILE A 406 -5.67 -11.66 6.18
CA ILE A 406 -5.05 -10.48 5.56
C ILE A 406 -4.58 -10.88 4.16
N GLY A 407 -5.20 -10.32 3.14
CA GLY A 407 -4.78 -10.49 1.76
C GLY A 407 -3.69 -9.47 1.39
N ASN A 408 -2.66 -9.92 0.72
CA ASN A 408 -1.56 -9.09 0.26
C ASN A 408 -1.51 -9.12 -1.26
N TYR A 409 -1.49 -7.95 -1.90
CA TYR A 409 -1.52 -7.78 -3.34
C TYR A 409 -2.82 -8.32 -3.99
N SER A 410 -2.98 -8.16 -5.32
CA SER A 410 -4.22 -8.52 -6.03
C SER A 410 -4.59 -10.00 -5.91
N ASP A 411 -3.63 -10.88 -6.14
CA ASP A 411 -3.78 -12.33 -6.12
C ASP A 411 -3.99 -12.88 -4.70
N GLY A 412 -3.20 -12.41 -3.74
CA GLY A 412 -3.37 -12.79 -2.34
C GLY A 412 -4.69 -12.30 -1.76
N ASN A 413 -5.15 -11.10 -2.14
CA ASN A 413 -6.46 -10.60 -1.75
C ASN A 413 -7.62 -11.40 -2.37
N LEU A 414 -7.49 -11.91 -3.60
CA LEU A 414 -8.52 -12.76 -4.21
C LEU A 414 -8.65 -14.09 -3.46
N VAL A 415 -7.54 -14.72 -3.11
CA VAL A 415 -7.53 -15.94 -2.30
C VAL A 415 -8.08 -15.65 -0.90
N ALA A 416 -7.71 -14.52 -0.28
CA ALA A 416 -8.23 -14.09 1.01
C ALA A 416 -9.75 -13.86 0.97
N PHE A 417 -10.29 -13.28 -0.11
CA PHE A 417 -11.73 -13.15 -0.32
C PHE A 417 -12.44 -14.52 -0.34
N LEU A 418 -11.92 -15.48 -1.13
CA LEU A 418 -12.50 -16.80 -1.24
C LEU A 418 -12.50 -17.54 0.11
N LEU A 419 -11.37 -17.49 0.84
CA LEU A 419 -11.23 -18.10 2.16
C LEU A 419 -12.10 -17.42 3.22
N ALA A 420 -12.07 -16.07 3.29
CA ALA A 420 -12.83 -15.32 4.28
C ALA A 420 -14.35 -15.50 4.13
N ARG A 421 -14.80 -15.63 2.88
CA ARG A 421 -16.20 -15.91 2.57
C ARG A 421 -16.61 -17.34 2.99
N SER A 422 -15.81 -18.36 2.63
CA SER A 422 -16.08 -19.75 3.00
C SER A 422 -16.09 -19.93 4.52
N LEU A 423 -15.11 -19.36 5.21
CA LEU A 423 -14.91 -19.48 6.65
C LEU A 423 -15.69 -18.46 7.49
N LYS A 424 -16.32 -17.45 6.84
CA LYS A 424 -17.07 -16.35 7.48
C LYS A 424 -16.22 -15.51 8.45
N VAL A 425 -15.00 -15.24 8.08
CA VAL A 425 -13.99 -14.52 8.90
C VAL A 425 -13.88 -13.05 8.49
N THR A 426 -13.25 -12.24 9.34
CA THR A 426 -12.92 -10.85 9.02
C THR A 426 -11.81 -10.81 7.98
N HIS A 427 -12.00 -9.97 6.95
CA HIS A 427 -11.09 -9.83 5.81
C HIS A 427 -10.47 -8.43 5.78
N CYS A 428 -9.15 -8.37 5.83
CA CYS A 428 -8.34 -7.18 5.61
C CYS A 428 -7.69 -7.22 4.22
N ASN A 429 -7.78 -6.12 3.47
CA ASN A 429 -7.11 -5.95 2.19
C ASN A 429 -5.92 -5.02 2.34
N ILE A 430 -4.74 -5.46 1.87
CA ILE A 430 -3.53 -4.65 1.70
C ILE A 430 -3.07 -4.82 0.25
N ALA A 431 -3.26 -3.78 -0.57
CA ALA A 431 -2.94 -3.88 -2.00
C ALA A 431 -1.44 -3.75 -2.29
N HIS A 432 -0.65 -3.12 -1.42
CA HIS A 432 0.74 -2.72 -1.59
C HIS A 432 0.93 -1.78 -2.79
N SER A 433 0.58 -2.23 -3.97
CA SER A 433 0.64 -1.45 -5.20
C SER A 433 -0.35 -2.03 -6.20
N LEU A 434 -1.36 -1.26 -6.54
CA LEU A 434 -2.30 -1.61 -7.61
C LEU A 434 -1.62 -1.41 -8.97
N GLU A 435 -1.83 -2.34 -9.89
CA GLU A 435 -1.16 -2.31 -11.19
C GLU A 435 -1.72 -1.21 -12.11
N LYS A 436 -3.04 -1.02 -12.10
CA LYS A 436 -3.74 -0.09 -13.01
C LYS A 436 -3.17 1.34 -13.01
N PRO A 437 -2.87 2.00 -11.87
CA PRO A 437 -2.34 3.37 -11.86
C PRO A 437 -1.00 3.52 -12.58
N LYS A 438 -0.17 2.49 -12.57
CA LYS A 438 1.14 2.52 -13.25
C LYS A 438 1.01 2.76 -14.75
N HIS A 439 -0.12 2.36 -15.32
CA HIS A 439 -0.40 2.45 -16.74
C HIS A 439 -1.31 3.62 -17.13
N LEU A 440 -1.84 4.39 -16.18
CA LEU A 440 -2.70 5.55 -16.45
C LEU A 440 -1.95 6.72 -17.08
N PHE A 441 -0.66 6.84 -16.85
CA PHE A 441 0.18 7.93 -17.35
C PHE A 441 0.87 7.61 -18.69
N SER A 442 0.66 6.42 -19.21
CA SER A 442 1.09 6.01 -20.54
C SER A 442 -0.16 5.84 -21.41
N ASN A 443 -0.06 6.15 -22.68
CA ASN A 443 -1.11 5.91 -23.69
C ASN A 443 -1.33 4.40 -23.92
N LEU A 444 -1.43 3.63 -22.84
CA LEU A 444 -1.59 2.19 -22.91
C LEU A 444 -3.05 1.86 -23.15
N TYR A 445 -3.32 1.39 -24.35
CA TYR A 445 -4.57 0.73 -24.67
C TYR A 445 -4.46 -0.70 -24.12
N TRP A 446 -5.35 -1.04 -23.23
CA TRP A 446 -5.38 -2.33 -22.57
C TRP A 446 -5.37 -3.50 -23.57
N GLN A 447 -5.98 -3.31 -24.71
CA GLN A 447 -6.05 -4.31 -25.76
C GLN A 447 -4.66 -4.74 -26.25
N ASP A 448 -3.70 -3.83 -26.34
CA ASP A 448 -2.35 -4.13 -26.83
C ASP A 448 -1.51 -4.90 -25.80
N LEU A 449 -1.93 -4.86 -24.53
CA LEU A 449 -1.21 -5.44 -23.39
C LEU A 449 -1.95 -6.61 -22.74
N GLU A 450 -3.22 -6.82 -23.07
CA GLU A 450 -4.06 -7.84 -22.44
C GLU A 450 -3.50 -9.25 -22.62
N ASP A 451 -3.01 -9.57 -23.82
CA ASP A 451 -2.46 -10.90 -24.13
C ASP A 451 -1.18 -11.23 -23.32
N GLN A 452 -0.46 -10.21 -22.89
CA GLN A 452 0.78 -10.37 -22.14
C GLN A 452 0.58 -10.29 -20.62
N PHE A 453 -0.27 -9.36 -20.15
CA PHE A 453 -0.38 -9.02 -18.72
C PHE A 453 -1.72 -9.41 -18.10
N HIS A 454 -2.71 -9.82 -18.89
CA HIS A 454 -4.01 -10.29 -18.43
C HIS A 454 -4.71 -9.31 -17.47
N PHE A 455 -4.64 -8.03 -17.76
CA PHE A 455 -5.19 -6.96 -16.92
C PHE A 455 -6.68 -7.11 -16.64
N SER A 456 -7.44 -7.69 -17.58
CA SER A 456 -8.88 -7.92 -17.38
C SER A 456 -9.17 -8.87 -16.21
N ALA A 457 -8.36 -9.89 -16.02
CA ALA A 457 -8.46 -10.81 -14.87
C ALA A 457 -8.04 -10.08 -13.58
N GLN A 458 -6.89 -9.41 -13.59
CA GLN A 458 -6.35 -8.70 -12.44
C GLN A 458 -7.28 -7.58 -11.95
N PHE A 459 -7.75 -6.71 -12.85
CA PHE A 459 -8.60 -5.57 -12.46
C PHE A 459 -9.98 -6.02 -11.99
N THR A 460 -10.49 -7.14 -12.51
CA THR A 460 -11.71 -7.76 -11.99
C THR A 460 -11.47 -8.31 -10.58
N ALA A 461 -10.33 -8.97 -10.34
CA ALA A 461 -9.94 -9.42 -9.01
C ALA A 461 -9.82 -8.24 -8.03
N ASP A 462 -9.18 -7.15 -8.42
CA ASP A 462 -9.07 -5.96 -7.58
C ASP A 462 -10.42 -5.36 -7.21
N LEU A 463 -11.36 -5.25 -8.17
CA LEU A 463 -12.73 -4.80 -7.89
C LEU A 463 -13.44 -5.69 -6.88
N ILE A 464 -13.31 -7.01 -7.02
CA ILE A 464 -13.88 -7.96 -6.06
C ILE A 464 -13.24 -7.74 -4.68
N ASN A 465 -11.92 -7.71 -4.62
CA ASN A 465 -11.14 -7.63 -3.39
C ASN A 465 -11.45 -6.38 -2.56
N MET A 466 -11.39 -5.20 -3.20
CA MET A 466 -11.60 -3.93 -2.52
C MET A 466 -13.04 -3.73 -2.04
N ASN A 467 -14.01 -4.38 -2.68
CA ASN A 467 -15.41 -4.32 -2.27
C ASN A 467 -15.78 -5.42 -1.26
N ALA A 468 -15.12 -6.58 -1.30
CA ALA A 468 -15.34 -7.66 -0.36
C ALA A 468 -14.74 -7.40 1.02
N ALA A 469 -13.60 -6.72 1.09
CA ALA A 469 -12.88 -6.47 2.33
C ALA A 469 -13.74 -5.76 3.38
N ASP A 470 -13.67 -6.23 4.61
CA ASP A 470 -14.29 -5.56 5.76
C ASP A 470 -13.58 -4.25 6.07
N PHE A 471 -12.26 -4.22 5.91
CA PHE A 471 -11.44 -3.00 5.97
C PHE A 471 -10.21 -3.09 5.07
N ILE A 472 -9.69 -1.93 4.70
CA ILE A 472 -8.54 -1.77 3.82
C ILE A 472 -7.46 -1.01 4.58
N ILE A 473 -6.24 -1.51 4.53
CA ILE A 473 -5.06 -0.82 5.05
C ILE A 473 -4.28 -0.26 3.86
N THR A 474 -3.93 1.02 3.95
CA THR A 474 -3.03 1.72 3.03
C THR A 474 -1.86 2.31 3.80
N SER A 475 -0.73 2.44 3.16
CA SER A 475 0.46 3.04 3.75
C SER A 475 0.42 4.56 3.72
N THR A 476 -0.24 5.11 2.70
CA THR A 476 -0.30 6.55 2.43
C THR A 476 -1.71 6.98 1.99
N TYR A 477 -1.99 8.28 2.12
CA TYR A 477 -3.22 8.88 1.60
C TYR A 477 -3.31 8.77 0.07
N GLN A 478 -2.19 8.88 -0.62
CA GLN A 478 -2.12 8.82 -2.08
C GLN A 478 -2.44 7.44 -2.65
N GLU A 479 -2.33 6.38 -1.87
CA GLU A 479 -2.88 5.09 -2.27
C GLU A 479 -4.39 5.16 -2.43
N ILE A 480 -5.10 5.87 -1.55
CA ILE A 480 -6.56 6.00 -1.60
C ILE A 480 -6.95 7.02 -2.66
N MET A 481 -6.46 8.23 -2.50
CA MET A 481 -6.77 9.40 -3.31
C MET A 481 -5.51 10.14 -3.69
N GLY A 482 -5.44 10.60 -4.92
CA GLY A 482 -4.28 11.34 -5.40
C GLY A 482 -4.21 12.79 -4.91
N THR A 483 -3.32 13.52 -5.53
CA THR A 483 -3.16 14.98 -5.40
C THR A 483 -4.03 15.69 -6.45
N PRO A 484 -4.07 17.03 -6.48
CA PRO A 484 -4.65 17.75 -7.61
C PRO A 484 -4.07 17.36 -8.97
N ASP A 485 -2.80 16.89 -9.00
CA ASP A 485 -2.07 16.57 -10.21
C ASP A 485 -2.04 15.08 -10.56
N THR A 486 -2.33 14.19 -9.60
CA THR A 486 -2.27 12.73 -9.76
C THR A 486 -3.54 12.06 -9.25
N ILE A 487 -3.88 10.91 -9.82
CA ILE A 487 -5.01 10.08 -9.37
C ILE A 487 -4.49 9.02 -8.40
N GLY A 488 -5.20 8.81 -7.28
CA GLY A 488 -4.88 7.79 -6.30
C GLY A 488 -5.07 6.37 -6.84
N GLN A 489 -4.44 5.41 -6.20
CA GLN A 489 -4.48 4.03 -6.67
C GLN A 489 -5.89 3.46 -6.62
N TYR A 490 -6.56 3.51 -5.47
CA TYR A 490 -7.97 3.10 -5.36
C TYR A 490 -8.91 4.02 -6.13
N GLU A 491 -8.65 5.33 -6.13
CA GLU A 491 -9.43 6.32 -6.89
C GLU A 491 -9.50 5.96 -8.39
N SER A 492 -8.44 5.37 -8.95
CA SER A 492 -8.40 4.93 -10.34
C SER A 492 -9.44 3.87 -10.67
N TYR A 493 -9.94 3.14 -9.67
CA TYR A 493 -10.99 2.12 -9.82
C TYR A 493 -12.40 2.66 -9.70
N LYS A 494 -12.58 3.95 -9.36
CA LYS A 494 -13.91 4.53 -9.26
C LYS A 494 -14.63 4.47 -10.60
N CYS A 495 -13.94 4.80 -11.68
CA CYS A 495 -14.53 4.78 -13.00
C CYS A 495 -13.47 4.43 -14.05
N PHE A 496 -13.66 3.34 -14.78
CA PHE A 496 -12.76 2.95 -15.88
C PHE A 496 -13.46 2.02 -16.86
N SER A 497 -12.84 1.82 -18.01
CA SER A 497 -13.31 0.91 -19.06
C SER A 497 -12.17 0.00 -19.51
N MET A 498 -12.52 -1.23 -19.76
CA MET A 498 -11.70 -2.20 -20.47
C MET A 498 -12.29 -2.39 -21.87
N PRO A 499 -11.57 -2.07 -22.95
CA PRO A 499 -12.09 -2.18 -24.30
C PRO A 499 -12.64 -3.57 -24.59
N SER A 500 -13.86 -3.62 -25.16
CA SER A 500 -14.59 -4.86 -25.50
C SER A 500 -14.93 -5.78 -24.33
N LEU A 501 -14.81 -5.33 -23.09
CA LEU A 501 -15.05 -6.15 -21.90
C LEU A 501 -16.15 -5.59 -21.01
N TYR A 502 -15.89 -4.51 -20.30
CA TYR A 502 -16.83 -3.90 -19.36
C TYR A 502 -16.50 -2.44 -19.04
N HIS A 503 -17.53 -1.73 -18.59
CA HIS A 503 -17.39 -0.43 -17.91
C HIS A 503 -17.52 -0.62 -16.40
N VAL A 504 -16.74 0.12 -15.64
CA VAL A 504 -16.89 0.24 -14.20
C VAL A 504 -17.32 1.65 -13.86
N VAL A 505 -18.47 1.75 -13.23
CA VAL A 505 -19.07 3.00 -12.74
C VAL A 505 -19.20 2.87 -11.22
N ASP A 506 -18.70 3.87 -10.48
CA ASP A 506 -18.67 3.85 -9.03
C ASP A 506 -18.13 2.52 -8.43
N GLY A 507 -17.02 2.03 -9.02
CA GLY A 507 -16.42 0.74 -8.65
C GLY A 507 -15.86 0.68 -7.23
N ILE A 508 -15.67 1.83 -6.57
CA ILE A 508 -15.26 1.94 -5.17
C ILE A 508 -15.81 3.23 -4.55
N ASP A 509 -16.33 3.14 -3.35
CA ASP A 509 -16.67 4.31 -2.53
C ASP A 509 -15.46 4.73 -1.68
N LEU A 510 -14.83 5.83 -2.07
CA LEU A 510 -13.66 6.39 -1.38
C LEU A 510 -14.00 7.07 -0.06
N LEU A 511 -15.27 7.42 0.14
CA LEU A 511 -15.78 8.01 1.39
C LEU A 511 -16.21 6.94 2.41
N SER A 512 -16.10 5.66 2.03
CA SER A 512 -16.39 4.54 2.92
C SER A 512 -15.40 4.54 4.10
N PRO A 513 -15.89 4.31 5.34
CA PRO A 513 -15.02 4.19 6.50
C PRO A 513 -14.14 2.94 6.51
N LYS A 514 -14.19 2.10 5.48
CA LYS A 514 -13.30 0.93 5.41
C LYS A 514 -11.83 1.25 5.18
N PHE A 515 -11.48 2.45 4.70
CA PHE A 515 -10.09 2.85 4.47
C PHE A 515 -9.41 3.35 5.72
N ASN A 516 -8.20 2.82 5.97
CA ASN A 516 -7.37 3.18 7.12
C ASN A 516 -5.91 3.32 6.70
N MET A 517 -5.31 4.46 7.02
CA MET A 517 -3.87 4.65 6.84
C MET A 517 -3.13 4.07 8.03
N VAL A 518 -2.38 3.01 7.78
CA VAL A 518 -1.56 2.31 8.79
C VAL A 518 -0.18 2.04 8.17
N PRO A 519 0.72 3.01 8.22
CA PRO A 519 2.05 2.88 7.63
C PRO A 519 2.79 1.68 8.22
N PRO A 520 3.50 0.87 7.41
CA PRO A 520 4.35 -0.20 7.91
C PRO A 520 5.60 0.35 8.58
N GLY A 521 6.28 -0.50 9.34
CA GLY A 521 7.58 -0.21 9.94
C GLY A 521 8.75 -0.66 9.08
N VAL A 522 9.94 -0.40 9.61
CA VAL A 522 11.19 -1.02 9.22
C VAL A 522 11.71 -1.87 10.36
N ASP A 523 12.55 -2.88 10.06
CA ASP A 523 13.16 -3.70 11.11
C ASP A 523 14.26 -2.89 11.82
N GLU A 524 13.97 -2.44 13.04
CA GLU A 524 14.85 -1.62 13.86
C GLU A 524 16.15 -2.34 14.28
N ASN A 525 16.20 -3.67 14.20
CA ASN A 525 17.42 -4.43 14.48
C ASN A 525 18.39 -4.39 13.30
N ILE A 526 17.91 -4.10 12.10
CA ILE A 526 18.68 -4.02 10.87
C ILE A 526 18.94 -2.55 10.47
N PHE A 527 17.90 -1.74 10.48
CA PHE A 527 17.92 -0.34 10.07
C PHE A 527 17.81 0.58 11.29
N PHE A 528 18.93 0.91 11.87
CA PHE A 528 19.09 1.81 13.01
C PHE A 528 20.12 2.88 12.71
N SER A 529 20.08 3.97 13.43
CA SER A 529 20.91 5.15 13.18
C SER A 529 22.43 4.84 13.27
N TYR A 530 23.19 5.43 12.38
CA TYR A 530 24.65 5.23 12.25
C TYR A 530 25.42 5.60 13.51
N ASP A 531 24.91 6.46 14.36
CA ASP A 531 25.50 6.90 15.63
C ASP A 531 25.35 5.87 16.77
N GLN A 532 24.49 4.87 16.61
CA GLN A 532 24.34 3.76 17.55
C GLN A 532 25.48 2.74 17.39
N THR A 533 26.70 3.19 17.61
CA THR A 533 27.92 2.42 17.34
C THR A 533 28.03 1.11 18.13
N GLU A 534 27.38 1.02 19.29
CA GLU A 534 27.37 -0.19 20.14
C GLU A 534 26.64 -1.37 19.49
N GLN A 535 25.70 -1.10 18.58
CA GLN A 535 24.94 -2.13 17.87
C GLN A 535 25.59 -2.58 16.57
N ARG A 536 26.64 -1.90 16.13
CA ARG A 536 27.30 -2.16 14.84
C ARG A 536 28.42 -3.20 14.99
N ASP A 537 28.45 -4.18 14.07
CA ASP A 537 29.58 -5.11 13.93
C ASP A 537 30.76 -4.41 13.21
N PRO A 538 31.92 -4.21 13.87
CA PRO A 538 33.08 -3.57 13.25
C PRO A 538 33.62 -4.29 12.02
N ASN A 539 33.52 -5.64 11.98
CA ASN A 539 33.97 -6.43 10.84
C ASN A 539 33.05 -6.26 9.64
N LEU A 540 31.74 -6.23 9.89
CA LEU A 540 30.74 -5.96 8.86
C LEU A 540 30.93 -4.54 8.31
N ARG A 541 31.11 -3.55 9.18
CA ARG A 541 31.38 -2.17 8.79
C ARG A 541 32.58 -2.04 7.86
N THR A 542 33.71 -2.65 8.23
CA THR A 542 34.92 -2.62 7.43
C THR A 542 34.70 -3.29 6.07
N ARG A 543 34.06 -4.46 6.06
CA ARG A 543 33.81 -5.21 4.83
C ARG A 543 32.88 -4.44 3.87
N VAL A 544 31.84 -3.82 4.40
CA VAL A 544 30.89 -3.03 3.61
C VAL A 544 31.53 -1.73 3.13
N HIS A 545 32.34 -1.07 3.96
CA HIS A 545 33.11 0.10 3.55
C HIS A 545 34.04 -0.24 2.37
N ASP A 546 34.81 -1.34 2.46
CA ASP A 546 35.67 -1.76 1.37
C ASP A 546 34.87 -2.08 0.10
N LEU A 547 33.72 -2.73 0.24
CA LEU A 547 32.83 -3.05 -0.88
C LEU A 547 32.36 -1.77 -1.61
N LEU A 548 31.94 -0.76 -0.85
CA LEU A 548 31.40 0.47 -1.42
C LEU A 548 32.48 1.39 -2.00
N PHE A 549 33.72 1.39 -1.48
CA PHE A 549 34.69 2.43 -1.85
C PHE A 549 35.97 1.91 -2.52
N THR A 550 36.49 0.75 -2.16
CA THR A 550 37.86 0.33 -2.53
C THR A 550 37.97 -1.01 -3.20
N ARG A 551 37.12 -1.99 -2.84
CA ARG A 551 37.25 -3.38 -3.29
C ARG A 551 37.14 -3.50 -4.81
N LYS A 552 38.06 -4.26 -5.43
CA LYS A 552 37.96 -4.71 -6.82
C LYS A 552 37.21 -6.02 -6.90
N ASP A 553 36.14 -6.07 -7.67
CA ASP A 553 35.30 -7.24 -7.84
C ASP A 553 34.72 -7.25 -9.27
N PRO A 554 34.62 -8.41 -9.94
CA PRO A 554 34.04 -8.49 -11.29
C PRO A 554 32.57 -8.00 -11.39
N LEU A 555 31.86 -8.01 -10.25
CA LEU A 555 30.48 -7.51 -10.15
C LEU A 555 30.41 -6.03 -9.74
N ILE A 556 31.51 -5.31 -9.76
CA ILE A 556 31.58 -3.88 -9.43
C ILE A 556 32.29 -3.12 -10.54
N LEU A 557 31.59 -2.17 -11.13
CA LEU A 557 32.15 -1.29 -12.13
C LEU A 557 32.57 0.05 -11.50
N GLY A 558 33.75 0.50 -11.85
CA GLY A 558 34.31 1.79 -11.41
C GLY A 558 35.13 1.72 -10.13
N LEU A 559 36.23 2.51 -10.12
CA LEU A 559 37.07 2.80 -8.96
C LEU A 559 37.03 4.29 -8.75
N LEU A 560 36.75 4.74 -7.52
CA LEU A 560 36.68 6.15 -7.19
C LEU A 560 38.09 6.77 -7.17
N THR A 561 38.26 7.90 -7.84
CA THR A 561 39.52 8.65 -7.83
C THR A 561 39.78 9.29 -6.47
N ASP A 562 38.70 9.80 -5.86
CA ASP A 562 38.74 10.40 -4.52
C ASP A 562 37.61 9.79 -3.67
N PRO A 563 37.87 8.70 -2.92
CA PRO A 563 36.86 8.08 -2.06
C PRO A 563 36.42 8.93 -0.86
N SER A 564 37.09 10.05 -0.59
CA SER A 564 36.73 10.94 0.54
C SER A 564 35.57 11.89 0.22
N LYS A 565 35.22 12.05 -1.05
CA LYS A 565 34.04 12.82 -1.43
C LYS A 565 32.77 12.19 -0.86
N ARG A 566 31.81 13.02 -0.51
CA ARG A 566 30.51 12.57 0.01
C ARG A 566 29.81 11.66 -0.99
N PRO A 567 29.24 10.55 -0.59
CA PRO A 567 28.52 9.69 -1.52
C PRO A 567 27.06 10.11 -1.71
N ILE A 568 26.62 10.11 -2.98
CA ILE A 568 25.22 9.97 -3.35
C ILE A 568 24.96 8.49 -3.51
N PHE A 569 24.07 7.93 -2.69
CA PHE A 569 23.76 6.50 -2.67
C PHE A 569 22.36 6.24 -3.21
N ALA A 570 22.22 5.28 -4.12
CA ALA A 570 20.94 4.85 -4.64
C ALA A 570 20.89 3.33 -4.78
N VAL A 571 19.77 2.75 -4.38
CA VAL A 571 19.50 1.30 -4.44
C VAL A 571 18.17 1.08 -5.12
N GLY A 572 18.12 0.21 -6.11
CA GLY A 572 16.91 -0.13 -6.83
C GLY A 572 17.12 -1.22 -7.87
N SER A 573 16.05 -1.66 -8.52
CA SER A 573 16.17 -2.53 -9.68
C SER A 573 16.67 -1.75 -10.90
N ILE A 574 17.21 -2.44 -11.90
CA ILE A 574 17.66 -1.81 -13.14
C ILE A 574 16.47 -1.69 -14.12
N ALA A 575 15.32 -1.26 -13.64
CA ALA A 575 14.11 -1.03 -14.43
C ALA A 575 13.94 0.46 -14.77
N SER A 576 13.24 0.75 -15.86
CA SER A 576 12.96 2.13 -16.28
C SER A 576 12.18 2.93 -15.25
N ILE A 577 11.32 2.27 -14.47
CA ILE A 577 10.52 2.91 -13.42
C ILE A 577 11.39 3.45 -12.28
N ASP A 578 12.46 2.72 -11.88
CA ASP A 578 13.37 3.10 -10.80
C ASP A 578 14.37 4.18 -11.24
N ASN A 579 14.55 4.35 -12.54
CA ASN A 579 15.23 5.47 -13.20
C ASN A 579 16.65 5.76 -12.70
N LEU A 580 17.41 4.73 -12.32
CA LEU A 580 18.80 4.88 -11.86
C LEU A 580 19.71 5.44 -12.97
N ALA A 581 19.43 5.11 -14.23
CA ALA A 581 20.11 5.70 -15.37
C ALA A 581 19.85 7.22 -15.47
N GLY A 582 18.63 7.68 -15.16
CA GLY A 582 18.30 9.11 -15.09
C GLY A 582 19.06 9.86 -13.99
N LEU A 583 19.26 9.21 -12.82
CA LEU A 583 20.10 9.77 -11.76
C LEU A 583 21.55 9.89 -12.20
N ALA A 584 22.09 8.88 -12.86
CA ALA A 584 23.44 8.94 -13.40
C ALA A 584 23.60 10.02 -14.49
N GLU A 585 22.54 10.25 -15.31
CA GLU A 585 22.51 11.33 -16.29
C GLU A 585 22.48 12.72 -15.62
N CYS A 586 21.66 12.88 -14.57
CA CYS A 586 21.62 14.09 -13.75
C CYS A 586 23.01 14.41 -13.17
N PHE A 587 23.66 13.40 -12.58
CA PHE A 587 25.01 13.51 -12.04
C PHE A 587 26.03 13.83 -13.12
N GLY A 588 25.96 13.17 -14.28
CA GLY A 588 26.86 13.37 -15.42
C GLY A 588 26.77 14.74 -16.05
N LYS A 589 25.58 15.36 -16.09
CA LYS A 589 25.36 16.71 -16.62
C LYS A 589 25.85 17.82 -15.72
N SER A 590 26.11 17.56 -14.42
CA SER A 590 26.48 18.57 -13.44
C SER A 590 27.89 18.39 -12.95
N GLU A 591 28.85 19.17 -13.49
CA GLU A 591 30.24 19.19 -13.02
C GLU A 591 30.31 19.53 -11.51
N ALA A 592 29.48 20.45 -11.04
CA ALA A 592 29.44 20.83 -9.63
C ALA A 592 29.03 19.68 -8.70
N LEU A 593 28.17 18.74 -9.14
CA LEU A 593 27.90 17.53 -8.38
C LEU A 593 29.11 16.59 -8.38
N GLN A 594 29.78 16.41 -9.49
CA GLN A 594 30.96 15.55 -9.61
C GLN A 594 32.16 16.08 -8.79
N GLU A 595 32.27 17.39 -8.61
CA GLU A 595 33.28 17.99 -7.74
C GLU A 595 33.08 17.65 -6.27
N GLN A 596 31.85 17.59 -5.80
CA GLN A 596 31.54 17.44 -4.37
C GLN A 596 31.15 16.01 -3.98
N PHE A 597 30.68 15.18 -4.93
CA PHE A 597 30.14 13.86 -4.66
C PHE A 597 30.77 12.74 -5.49
N ASN A 598 30.67 11.53 -4.97
CA ASN A 598 30.73 10.28 -5.72
C ASN A 598 29.33 9.69 -5.85
N LEU A 599 29.02 9.05 -6.97
CA LEU A 599 27.77 8.33 -7.18
C LEU A 599 27.96 6.83 -6.95
N ILE A 600 27.21 6.25 -6.02
CA ILE A 600 27.26 4.82 -5.70
C ILE A 600 25.88 4.21 -5.99
N LEU A 601 25.82 3.27 -6.95
CA LEU A 601 24.60 2.58 -7.37
C LEU A 601 24.64 1.11 -7.02
N VAL A 602 23.55 0.57 -6.49
CA VAL A 602 23.34 -0.86 -6.25
C VAL A 602 22.12 -1.32 -7.04
N THR A 603 22.35 -2.16 -8.08
CA THR A 603 21.30 -2.51 -9.06
C THR A 603 21.07 -4.01 -9.23
N GLY A 604 21.98 -4.84 -8.67
CA GLY A 604 21.93 -6.29 -8.82
C GLY A 604 22.38 -6.84 -10.18
N LYS A 605 22.62 -5.99 -11.19
CA LYS A 605 23.07 -6.37 -12.54
C LYS A 605 24.01 -5.32 -13.14
N LEU A 606 24.99 -5.77 -13.92
CA LEU A 606 25.95 -4.90 -14.64
C LEU A 606 25.88 -5.05 -16.14
N TYR A 607 25.59 -6.25 -16.62
CA TYR A 607 25.75 -6.59 -18.04
C TYR A 607 24.41 -6.98 -18.66
N PRO A 608 24.18 -6.67 -19.95
CA PRO A 608 22.93 -6.99 -20.65
C PRO A 608 22.56 -8.48 -20.62
N GLU A 609 23.58 -9.36 -20.55
CA GLU A 609 23.37 -10.82 -20.48
C GLU A 609 22.73 -11.28 -19.16
N GLN A 610 22.76 -10.44 -18.13
CA GLN A 610 22.12 -10.68 -16.84
C GLN A 610 20.65 -10.22 -16.84
N ALA A 611 20.23 -9.47 -17.85
CA ALA A 611 18.87 -8.94 -17.96
C ALA A 611 17.86 -10.07 -18.16
N LYS A 612 16.66 -9.89 -17.59
CA LYS A 612 15.55 -10.84 -17.71
C LYS A 612 14.50 -10.42 -18.72
N ASN A 613 14.54 -9.15 -19.17
CA ASN A 613 13.63 -8.58 -20.14
C ASN A 613 14.31 -7.44 -20.92
N SER A 614 13.64 -6.93 -21.97
CA SER A 614 14.15 -5.88 -22.82
C SER A 614 14.35 -4.56 -22.09
N ASP A 615 13.47 -4.21 -21.14
CA ASP A 615 13.58 -2.98 -20.35
C ASP A 615 14.87 -2.93 -19.54
N GLU A 616 15.17 -4.00 -18.82
CA GLU A 616 16.44 -4.11 -18.08
C GLU A 616 17.65 -4.00 -19.01
N THR A 617 17.61 -4.67 -20.17
CA THR A 617 18.67 -4.60 -21.18
C THR A 617 18.91 -3.17 -21.63
N ASP A 618 17.83 -2.43 -21.93
CA ASP A 618 17.90 -1.06 -22.38
C ASP A 618 18.45 -0.12 -21.30
N GLN A 619 18.03 -0.31 -20.04
CA GLN A 619 18.52 0.49 -18.92
C GLN A 619 19.99 0.22 -18.61
N ILE A 620 20.47 -1.02 -18.67
CA ILE A 620 21.88 -1.36 -18.51
C ILE A 620 22.71 -0.68 -19.62
N ASN A 621 22.28 -0.83 -20.88
CA ASN A 621 22.95 -0.19 -21.99
C ASN A 621 22.96 1.34 -21.90
N LYS A 622 21.86 1.91 -21.44
CA LYS A 622 21.74 3.36 -21.20
C LYS A 622 22.71 3.83 -20.15
N LEU A 623 22.85 3.11 -19.02
CA LEU A 623 23.75 3.47 -17.94
C LEU A 623 25.23 3.39 -18.38
N HIS A 624 25.63 2.33 -19.10
CA HIS A 624 26.97 2.24 -19.69
C HIS A 624 27.27 3.41 -20.65
N ARG A 625 26.28 3.77 -21.48
CA ARG A 625 26.41 4.89 -22.42
C ARG A 625 26.61 6.21 -21.68
N ILE A 626 25.83 6.47 -20.62
CA ILE A 626 25.93 7.68 -19.78
C ILE A 626 27.31 7.77 -19.13
N ILE A 627 27.82 6.68 -18.54
CA ILE A 627 29.15 6.64 -17.91
C ILE A 627 30.24 7.03 -18.91
N ASN A 628 30.16 6.54 -20.13
CA ASN A 628 31.12 6.87 -21.18
C ASN A 628 30.94 8.28 -21.75
N GLN A 629 29.71 8.70 -21.96
CA GLN A 629 29.37 10.02 -22.54
C GLN A 629 29.83 11.18 -21.66
N TYR A 630 29.64 11.04 -20.34
CA TYR A 630 29.97 12.09 -19.38
C TYR A 630 31.31 11.84 -18.62
N HIS A 631 32.10 10.87 -19.09
CA HIS A 631 33.41 10.53 -18.50
C HIS A 631 33.38 10.31 -17.00
N LEU A 632 32.36 9.56 -16.53
CA LEU A 632 32.15 9.34 -15.08
C LEU A 632 33.11 8.33 -14.44
N GLN A 633 34.09 7.83 -15.17
CA GLN A 633 35.15 6.97 -14.61
C GLN A 633 35.90 7.72 -13.49
N GLY A 634 35.95 7.11 -12.31
CA GLY A 634 36.53 7.75 -11.13
C GLY A 634 35.54 8.52 -10.25
N HIS A 635 34.31 8.74 -10.69
CA HIS A 635 33.25 9.43 -9.95
C HIS A 635 32.03 8.56 -9.66
N ILE A 636 31.94 7.40 -10.32
CA ILE A 636 30.83 6.45 -10.16
C ILE A 636 31.36 5.09 -9.72
N ARG A 637 30.57 4.44 -8.88
CA ARG A 637 30.75 3.07 -8.47
C ARG A 637 29.42 2.33 -8.59
N TRP A 638 29.36 1.33 -9.44
CA TRP A 638 28.14 0.61 -9.76
C TRP A 638 28.27 -0.86 -9.38
N LEU A 639 27.49 -1.30 -8.38
CA LEU A 639 27.44 -2.66 -7.86
C LEU A 639 26.35 -3.44 -8.59
N GLY A 640 26.75 -4.46 -9.36
CA GLY A 640 25.85 -5.39 -10.05
C GLY A 640 25.49 -6.62 -9.21
N MET A 641 25.44 -6.42 -7.90
CA MET A 641 25.03 -7.44 -6.94
C MET A 641 24.01 -6.85 -5.97
N TYR A 642 23.09 -7.68 -5.48
CA TYR A 642 22.25 -7.29 -4.35
C TYR A 642 22.99 -7.52 -3.05
N LEU A 643 22.85 -6.57 -2.14
CA LEU A 643 23.40 -6.72 -0.80
C LEU A 643 22.41 -7.53 0.06
N PRO A 644 22.88 -8.53 0.83
CA PRO A 644 22.07 -9.10 1.90
C PRO A 644 21.51 -7.99 2.81
N ILE A 645 20.33 -8.17 3.35
CA ILE A 645 19.60 -7.10 4.07
C ILE A 645 20.42 -6.52 5.24
N ILE A 646 21.21 -7.34 5.92
CA ILE A 646 22.11 -6.90 7.01
C ILE A 646 23.25 -6.03 6.45
N GLU A 647 23.81 -6.43 5.29
CA GLU A 647 24.85 -5.64 4.61
C GLU A 647 24.28 -4.34 4.04
N LEU A 648 23.05 -4.35 3.56
CA LEU A 648 22.35 -3.16 3.09
C LEU A 648 22.11 -2.16 4.23
N GLY A 649 21.66 -2.63 5.41
CA GLY A 649 21.53 -1.78 6.59
C GLY A 649 22.86 -1.14 7.00
N GLU A 650 23.97 -1.93 6.96
CA GLU A 650 25.29 -1.38 7.23
C GLU A 650 25.78 -0.44 6.10
N ALA A 651 25.39 -0.69 4.84
CA ALA A 651 25.72 0.20 3.73
C ALA A 651 25.12 1.60 3.93
N TYR A 652 23.85 1.70 4.31
CA TYR A 652 23.26 3.01 4.64
C TYR A 652 24.03 3.73 5.75
N ARG A 653 24.44 3.03 6.82
CA ARG A 653 25.22 3.60 7.92
C ARG A 653 26.63 4.03 7.49
N VAL A 654 27.29 3.23 6.66
CA VAL A 654 28.62 3.57 6.11
C VAL A 654 28.56 4.81 5.21
N ILE A 655 27.47 4.97 4.44
CA ILE A 655 27.21 6.20 3.67
C ILE A 655 26.97 7.39 4.60
N ALA A 656 26.22 7.20 5.70
CA ALA A 656 25.99 8.24 6.71
C ALA A 656 27.29 8.63 7.44
N ASP A 657 28.19 7.69 7.76
CA ASP A 657 29.52 7.97 8.32
C ASP A 657 30.32 8.96 7.46
N GLN A 658 30.12 8.94 6.14
CA GLN A 658 30.75 9.84 5.17
C GLN A 658 29.92 11.12 4.92
N ARG A 659 28.89 11.39 5.72
CA ARG A 659 27.93 12.50 5.53
C ARG A 659 27.33 12.52 4.12
N GLY A 660 27.05 11.34 3.58
CA GLY A 660 26.42 11.18 2.27
C GLY A 660 24.92 11.46 2.29
N ILE A 661 24.29 11.23 1.16
CA ILE A 661 22.82 11.33 0.98
C ILE A 661 22.28 10.12 0.26
N PHE A 662 21.02 9.80 0.52
CA PHE A 662 20.28 8.80 -0.25
C PHE A 662 19.41 9.50 -1.30
N VAL A 663 19.39 8.97 -2.52
CA VAL A 663 18.56 9.53 -3.60
C VAL A 663 17.70 8.42 -4.20
N HIS A 664 16.41 8.54 -4.07
CA HIS A 664 15.41 7.70 -4.72
C HIS A 664 14.82 8.45 -5.92
N PHE A 665 15.22 8.06 -7.14
CA PHE A 665 14.95 8.83 -8.36
C PHE A 665 13.91 8.18 -9.28
N ALA A 666 13.07 7.29 -8.73
CA ALA A 666 12.03 6.60 -9.49
C ALA A 666 11.01 7.57 -10.10
N HIS A 667 10.44 7.21 -11.25
CA HIS A 667 9.35 7.96 -11.85
C HIS A 667 8.06 7.89 -11.05
N PHE A 668 7.85 6.81 -10.32
CA PHE A 668 6.74 6.61 -9.41
C PHE A 668 7.13 5.61 -8.32
N GLU A 669 6.84 5.95 -7.06
CA GLU A 669 7.02 5.06 -5.92
C GLU A 669 5.71 4.94 -5.13
N ALA A 670 5.20 3.73 -4.99
CA ALA A 670 3.93 3.51 -4.30
C ALA A 670 4.00 3.82 -2.80
N PHE A 671 5.08 3.41 -2.15
CA PHE A 671 5.30 3.65 -0.72
C PHE A 671 6.69 4.25 -0.43
N GLY A 672 7.79 3.57 -0.79
CA GLY A 672 9.15 4.06 -0.56
C GLY A 672 9.87 3.43 0.63
N ARG A 673 9.85 2.09 0.69
CA ARG A 673 10.52 1.35 1.75
C ARG A 673 12.01 1.67 1.87
N THR A 674 12.76 1.73 0.76
CA THR A 674 14.19 2.06 0.74
C THR A 674 14.49 3.46 1.27
N ILE A 675 13.54 4.39 1.11
CA ILE A 675 13.61 5.73 1.68
C ILE A 675 13.55 5.64 3.21
N LEU A 676 12.62 4.86 3.75
CA LEU A 676 12.49 4.65 5.20
C LEU A 676 13.72 3.95 5.79
N GLU A 677 14.25 2.94 5.10
CA GLU A 677 15.47 2.22 5.50
C GLU A 677 16.68 3.16 5.60
N ALA A 678 16.85 4.04 4.60
CA ALA A 678 17.89 5.07 4.59
C ALA A 678 17.69 6.08 5.73
N MET A 679 16.47 6.62 5.87
CA MET A 679 16.12 7.58 6.92
C MET A 679 16.29 6.98 8.33
N SER A 680 15.88 5.73 8.54
CA SER A 680 16.06 5.02 9.82
C SER A 680 17.54 4.90 10.18
N SER A 681 18.39 4.71 9.18
CA SER A 681 19.84 4.63 9.33
C SER A 681 20.52 6.01 9.55
N GLY A 682 19.73 7.09 9.60
CA GLY A 682 20.20 8.47 9.81
C GLY A 682 20.69 9.14 8.53
N LEU A 683 20.34 8.65 7.36
CA LEU A 683 20.80 9.20 6.08
C LEU A 683 19.76 10.17 5.50
N PRO A 684 20.12 11.47 5.29
CA PRO A 684 19.23 12.40 4.60
C PRO A 684 18.82 11.85 3.24
N ALA A 685 17.51 11.84 2.97
CA ALA A 685 16.94 11.20 1.80
C ALA A 685 16.25 12.22 0.89
N PHE A 686 16.58 12.17 -0.39
CA PHE A 686 15.88 12.85 -1.47
C PHE A 686 15.03 11.84 -2.25
N ALA A 687 13.80 12.17 -2.58
CA ALA A 687 12.93 11.28 -3.33
C ALA A 687 12.06 12.02 -4.34
N ALA A 688 11.61 11.27 -5.34
CA ALA A 688 10.70 11.79 -6.34
C ALA A 688 9.40 12.33 -5.72
N GLN A 689 8.88 13.40 -6.29
CA GLN A 689 7.64 14.06 -5.84
C GLN A 689 6.36 13.33 -6.27
N PHE A 690 6.46 12.06 -6.69
CA PHE A 690 5.34 11.29 -7.24
C PHE A 690 5.14 9.99 -6.45
N GLY A 691 3.98 9.86 -5.83
CA GLY A 691 3.60 8.70 -5.03
C GLY A 691 3.78 8.87 -3.54
N GLY A 692 3.95 7.77 -2.81
CA GLY A 692 4.03 7.73 -1.34
C GLY A 692 5.25 8.44 -0.73
N SER A 693 6.30 8.63 -1.51
CA SER A 693 7.51 9.36 -1.09
C SER A 693 7.22 10.78 -0.58
N LEU A 694 6.20 11.44 -1.13
CA LEU A 694 5.75 12.76 -0.67
C LEU A 694 5.36 12.77 0.82
N GLU A 695 4.67 11.73 1.28
CA GLU A 695 4.20 11.66 2.66
C GLU A 695 5.29 11.20 3.64
N ILE A 696 6.26 10.44 3.15
CA ILE A 696 7.39 9.99 3.96
C ILE A 696 8.29 11.17 4.33
N ILE A 697 8.67 11.97 3.35
CA ILE A 697 9.66 13.06 3.52
C ILE A 697 8.99 14.35 4.00
N ASN A 698 7.71 14.57 3.71
CA ASN A 698 7.05 15.87 3.90
C ASN A 698 6.77 16.19 5.37
N ASP A 699 7.40 17.24 5.89
CA ASP A 699 6.97 18.05 7.06
C ASP A 699 7.57 19.48 7.07
N SER A 700 8.27 19.92 6.03
CA SER A 700 8.76 21.30 5.92
C SER A 700 8.01 22.05 4.81
N GLU A 701 7.73 23.32 5.04
CA GLU A 701 7.05 24.20 4.08
C GLU A 701 7.82 24.38 2.76
N GLU A 702 9.02 23.84 2.61
CA GLU A 702 9.95 24.18 1.53
C GLU A 702 10.15 23.10 0.45
N ASN A 703 9.61 21.88 0.57
CA ASN A 703 9.76 20.81 -0.45
C ASN A 703 11.20 20.57 -0.97
N GLU A 704 12.21 20.85 -0.14
CA GLU A 704 13.63 20.81 -0.55
C GLU A 704 14.08 19.41 -0.96
N PHE A 705 13.59 18.38 -0.28
CA PHE A 705 14.00 16.99 -0.47
C PHE A 705 13.20 16.26 -1.56
N HIS A 706 12.22 16.93 -2.19
CA HIS A 706 11.43 16.36 -3.28
C HIS A 706 12.04 16.70 -4.64
N LEU A 707 12.28 15.66 -5.44
CA LEU A 707 12.90 15.75 -6.76
C LEU A 707 11.88 15.54 -7.87
N ASN A 708 12.10 16.21 -9.00
CA ASN A 708 11.39 15.90 -10.23
C ASN A 708 12.30 15.10 -11.17
N PRO A 709 12.04 13.78 -11.39
CA PRO A 709 12.90 12.95 -12.24
C PRO A 709 12.96 13.38 -13.71
N THR A 710 12.05 14.24 -14.15
CA THR A 710 12.07 14.80 -15.51
C THR A 710 12.83 16.12 -15.60
N ASP A 711 13.13 16.79 -14.47
CA ASP A 711 13.91 18.02 -14.37
C ASP A 711 15.28 17.75 -13.76
N LEU A 712 16.23 17.33 -14.57
CA LEU A 712 17.58 16.98 -14.12
C LEU A 712 18.34 18.17 -13.58
N GLU A 713 18.16 19.37 -14.18
CA GLU A 713 18.84 20.60 -13.77
C GLU A 713 18.32 21.10 -12.42
N GLY A 714 16.97 21.14 -12.24
CA GLY A 714 16.35 21.48 -10.96
C GLY A 714 16.70 20.48 -9.86
N THR A 715 16.81 19.20 -10.17
CA THR A 715 17.25 18.15 -9.25
C THR A 715 18.70 18.39 -8.79
N ALA A 716 19.63 18.61 -9.71
CA ALA A 716 21.03 18.89 -9.40
C ALA A 716 21.15 20.14 -8.51
N LYS A 717 20.40 21.20 -8.82
CA LYS A 717 20.37 22.43 -8.04
C LYS A 717 19.90 22.22 -6.60
N LYS A 718 18.86 21.41 -6.36
CA LYS A 718 18.38 21.11 -5.01
C LYS A 718 19.43 20.37 -4.19
N ILE A 719 20.08 19.35 -4.75
CA ILE A 719 21.15 18.61 -4.07
C ILE A 719 22.33 19.54 -3.76
N LEU A 720 22.71 20.40 -4.71
CA LEU A 720 23.79 21.40 -4.50
C LEU A 720 23.44 22.43 -3.44
N ASN A 721 22.20 22.89 -3.38
CA ASN A 721 21.76 23.82 -2.34
C ASN A 721 21.90 23.19 -0.95
N PHE A 722 21.44 21.96 -0.77
CA PHE A 722 21.57 21.20 0.48
C PHE A 722 23.02 21.09 0.92
N ILE A 723 23.92 20.68 0.01
CA ILE A 723 25.33 20.49 0.38
C ILE A 723 26.03 21.83 0.66
N ASN A 724 25.68 22.89 -0.06
CA ASN A 724 26.21 24.22 0.20
C ASN A 724 25.78 24.72 1.60
N GLN A 725 24.55 24.40 2.02
CA GLN A 725 24.10 24.70 3.37
C GLN A 725 24.88 23.90 4.41
N CYS A 726 25.09 22.58 4.16
CA CYS A 726 25.95 21.76 5.02
C CYS A 726 27.40 22.23 5.11
N ASN A 727 27.95 22.88 4.06
CA ASN A 727 29.28 23.44 4.06
C ASN A 727 29.34 24.79 4.77
N THR A 728 28.22 25.52 4.82
CA THR A 728 28.10 26.82 5.51
C THR A 728 27.80 26.63 6.99
N GLU A 729 26.92 25.68 7.34
CA GLU A 729 26.52 25.34 8.70
C GLU A 729 26.92 23.87 8.98
N GLU A 730 28.02 23.69 9.73
CA GLU A 730 28.62 22.36 9.93
C GLU A 730 27.65 21.37 10.59
N GLU A 731 26.73 21.86 11.43
CA GLU A 731 25.71 21.02 12.11
C GLU A 731 24.48 20.72 11.27
N TYR A 732 24.29 21.34 10.10
CA TYR A 732 23.06 21.20 9.32
C TYR A 732 22.78 19.76 8.90
N TRP A 733 23.82 19.05 8.39
CA TRP A 733 23.68 17.65 8.01
C TRP A 733 23.21 16.78 9.20
N TYR A 734 23.77 17.00 10.38
CA TYR A 734 23.42 16.23 11.58
C TYR A 734 21.99 16.52 12.05
N LYS A 735 21.53 17.77 11.98
CA LYS A 735 20.14 18.13 12.29
C LYS A 735 19.16 17.40 11.38
N ILE A 736 19.44 17.35 10.08
CA ILE A 736 18.59 16.61 9.12
C ILE A 736 18.67 15.12 9.37
N SER A 737 19.85 14.57 9.62
CA SER A 737 20.04 13.16 9.96
C SER A 737 19.23 12.73 11.19
N GLU A 738 19.28 13.53 12.25
CA GLU A 738 18.49 13.26 13.46
C GLU A 738 16.99 13.36 13.18
N TRP A 739 16.56 14.39 12.47
CA TRP A 739 15.15 14.58 12.12
C TRP A 739 14.59 13.41 11.31
N VAL A 740 15.27 12.93 10.26
CA VAL A 740 14.80 11.81 9.44
C VAL A 740 14.71 10.52 10.25
N SER A 741 15.69 10.25 11.11
CA SER A 741 15.70 9.05 11.96
C SER A 741 14.58 9.07 13.00
N GLN A 742 14.37 10.21 13.67
CA GLN A 742 13.27 10.37 14.64
C GLN A 742 11.90 10.21 13.99
N ARG A 743 11.71 10.78 12.79
CA ARG A 743 10.46 10.67 12.05
C ARG A 743 10.09 9.22 11.76
N VAL A 744 11.06 8.40 11.29
CA VAL A 744 10.81 6.97 11.04
C VAL A 744 10.46 6.26 12.34
N ARG A 745 11.23 6.46 13.39
CA ARG A 745 11.01 5.80 14.70
C ARG A 745 9.65 6.12 15.30
N ILE A 746 9.13 7.33 15.13
CA ILE A 746 7.83 7.73 15.67
C ILE A 746 6.66 7.22 14.81
N LYS A 747 6.76 7.36 13.49
CA LYS A 747 5.62 7.17 12.60
C LYS A 747 5.62 5.81 11.88
N TYR A 748 6.79 5.26 11.57
CA TYR A 748 6.96 4.08 10.72
C TYR A 748 7.60 2.92 11.50
N ASN A 749 6.89 2.41 12.53
CA ASN A 749 7.34 1.29 13.33
C ASN A 749 6.31 0.16 13.39
N TRP A 750 6.79 -1.07 13.41
CA TRP A 750 5.94 -2.26 13.39
C TRP A 750 5.06 -2.40 14.63
N HIS A 751 5.52 -1.95 15.80
CA HIS A 751 4.71 -2.02 17.02
C HIS A 751 3.41 -1.21 16.88
N SER A 752 3.51 0.04 16.40
CA SER A 752 2.34 0.90 16.14
C SER A 752 1.46 0.36 15.02
N HIS A 753 2.07 -0.16 13.94
CA HIS A 753 1.33 -0.78 12.84
C HIS A 753 0.48 -1.96 13.33
N ILE A 754 1.08 -2.90 14.07
CA ILE A 754 0.37 -4.09 14.55
C ILE A 754 -0.67 -3.75 15.60
N LYS A 755 -0.38 -2.81 16.50
CA LYS A 755 -1.37 -2.31 17.47
C LYS A 755 -2.62 -1.79 16.75
N GLN A 756 -2.44 -0.96 15.74
CA GLN A 756 -3.55 -0.43 14.94
C GLN A 756 -4.27 -1.52 14.13
N LEU A 757 -3.53 -2.42 13.50
CA LEU A 757 -4.10 -3.54 12.74
C LEU A 757 -5.02 -4.42 13.61
N LEU A 758 -4.58 -4.80 14.81
CA LEU A 758 -5.38 -5.61 15.74
C LEU A 758 -6.61 -4.84 16.22
N LEU A 759 -6.47 -3.56 16.53
CA LEU A 759 -7.61 -2.72 16.91
C LEU A 759 -8.62 -2.60 15.77
N LEU A 760 -8.16 -2.38 14.54
CA LEU A 760 -9.01 -2.39 13.34
C LEU A 760 -9.75 -3.71 13.20
N SER A 761 -9.04 -4.84 13.27
CA SER A 761 -9.66 -6.16 13.19
C SER A 761 -10.79 -6.34 14.21
N LYS A 762 -10.57 -5.94 15.47
CA LYS A 762 -11.56 -6.04 16.55
C LYS A 762 -12.78 -5.13 16.28
N ILE A 763 -12.56 -3.87 15.89
CA ILE A 763 -13.64 -2.89 15.65
C ILE A 763 -14.44 -3.26 14.40
N TYR A 764 -13.79 -3.65 13.28
CA TYR A 764 -14.53 -4.04 12.07
C TYR A 764 -15.24 -5.38 12.21
N SER A 765 -14.69 -6.32 12.98
CA SER A 765 -15.41 -7.54 13.36
C SER A 765 -16.68 -7.22 14.18
N PHE A 766 -16.60 -6.28 15.10
CA PHE A 766 -17.76 -5.79 15.86
C PHE A 766 -18.75 -5.06 14.95
N TRP A 767 -18.28 -4.14 14.10
CA TRP A 767 -19.12 -3.45 13.13
C TRP A 767 -19.83 -4.40 12.18
N LYS A 768 -19.14 -5.43 11.69
CA LYS A 768 -19.72 -6.49 10.87
C LYS A 768 -20.87 -7.20 11.57
N PHE A 769 -20.76 -7.41 12.87
CA PHE A 769 -21.82 -8.05 13.66
C PHE A 769 -23.05 -7.17 13.87
N VAL A 770 -22.88 -5.87 14.06
CA VAL A 770 -23.96 -4.93 14.42
C VAL A 770 -24.52 -4.13 13.24
N SER A 771 -23.83 -4.11 12.11
CA SER A 771 -24.19 -3.28 10.97
C SER A 771 -25.46 -3.77 10.26
N PRO A 772 -26.41 -2.89 9.94
CA PRO A 772 -27.60 -3.22 9.16
C PRO A 772 -27.34 -3.32 7.65
N GLU A 773 -26.07 -3.18 7.20
CA GLU A 773 -25.72 -3.21 5.78
C GLU A 773 -26.17 -4.50 5.10
N ASN A 774 -26.70 -4.38 3.88
CA ASN A 774 -27.11 -5.54 3.08
C ASN A 774 -25.90 -6.22 2.42
N ARG A 775 -25.04 -6.78 3.26
CA ARG A 775 -23.82 -7.48 2.84
C ARG A 775 -24.11 -8.68 1.96
N GLU A 776 -25.21 -9.35 2.21
CA GLU A 776 -25.59 -10.56 1.48
C GLU A 776 -25.87 -10.28 -0.01
N ALA A 777 -26.53 -9.16 -0.33
CA ALA A 777 -26.75 -8.75 -1.72
C ALA A 777 -25.43 -8.38 -2.41
N ARG A 778 -24.56 -7.65 -1.73
CA ARG A 778 -23.20 -7.31 -2.21
C ARG A 778 -22.38 -8.59 -2.44
N ASP A 779 -22.38 -9.50 -1.49
CA ASP A 779 -21.61 -10.74 -1.59
C ASP A 779 -22.07 -11.61 -2.77
N ARG A 780 -23.39 -11.68 -3.04
CA ARG A 780 -23.93 -12.35 -4.24
C ARG A 780 -23.49 -11.66 -5.54
N TYR A 781 -23.41 -10.31 -5.54
CA TYR A 781 -22.93 -9.58 -6.70
C TYR A 781 -21.43 -9.82 -6.95
N LEU A 782 -20.61 -9.83 -5.89
CA LEU A 782 -19.19 -10.17 -5.98
C LEU A 782 -18.98 -11.60 -6.48
N GLU A 783 -19.81 -12.54 -6.04
CA GLU A 783 -19.82 -13.91 -6.54
C GLU A 783 -20.17 -13.99 -8.02
N ALA A 784 -21.17 -13.23 -8.44
CA ALA A 784 -21.52 -13.14 -9.86
C ALA A 784 -20.34 -12.58 -10.69
N LEU A 785 -19.66 -11.54 -10.21
CA LEU A 785 -18.45 -11.01 -10.87
C LEU A 785 -17.34 -12.06 -10.94
N PHE A 786 -17.15 -12.83 -9.87
CA PHE A 786 -16.15 -13.90 -9.85
C PHE A 786 -16.45 -14.96 -10.92
N TYR A 787 -17.68 -15.51 -10.95
CA TYR A 787 -18.01 -16.61 -11.87
C TYR A 787 -18.29 -16.16 -13.31
N LEU A 788 -18.85 -14.96 -13.52
CA LEU A 788 -19.28 -14.50 -14.84
C LEU A 788 -18.26 -13.61 -15.55
N VAL A 789 -17.34 -13.00 -14.81
CA VAL A 789 -16.35 -12.07 -15.39
C VAL A 789 -14.92 -12.56 -15.14
N TYR A 790 -14.53 -12.78 -13.89
CA TYR A 790 -13.16 -13.20 -13.56
C TYR A 790 -12.84 -14.59 -14.09
N LYS A 791 -13.64 -15.59 -13.74
CA LYS A 791 -13.35 -16.99 -14.09
C LYS A 791 -13.23 -17.23 -15.59
N PRO A 792 -14.11 -16.71 -16.46
CA PRO A 792 -13.91 -16.83 -17.91
C PRO A 792 -12.61 -16.20 -18.42
N ARG A 793 -12.14 -15.09 -17.79
CA ARG A 793 -10.85 -14.47 -18.15
C ARG A 793 -9.67 -15.37 -17.72
N ALA A 794 -9.73 -15.90 -16.53
CA ALA A 794 -8.75 -16.86 -16.05
C ALA A 794 -8.70 -18.13 -16.93
N GLU A 795 -9.84 -18.63 -17.41
CA GLU A 795 -9.92 -19.78 -18.33
C GLU A 795 -9.27 -19.49 -19.70
N ILE A 796 -9.34 -18.26 -20.21
CA ILE A 796 -8.62 -17.87 -21.44
C ILE A 796 -7.10 -18.01 -21.23
N ILE A 797 -6.58 -17.57 -20.10
CA ILE A 797 -5.16 -17.72 -19.74
C ILE A 797 -4.77 -19.19 -19.70
N LEU A 798 -5.62 -20.01 -19.09
CA LEU A 798 -5.40 -21.46 -19.05
C LEU A 798 -5.34 -22.09 -20.45
N GLN A 799 -6.24 -21.68 -21.36
CA GLN A 799 -6.22 -22.13 -22.75
C GLN A 799 -4.94 -21.72 -23.48
N GLN A 800 -4.45 -20.49 -23.25
CA GLN A 800 -3.16 -20.05 -23.81
C GLN A 800 -1.99 -20.88 -23.28
N HIS A 801 -1.99 -21.21 -21.99
CA HIS A 801 -1.00 -22.13 -21.42
C HIS A 801 -1.08 -23.52 -22.07
N MET A 802 -2.28 -24.03 -22.32
CA MET A 802 -2.46 -25.32 -23.00
C MET A 802 -1.97 -25.31 -24.45
N GLN A 803 -2.06 -24.19 -25.16
CA GLN A 803 -1.53 -24.05 -26.53
C GLN A 803 0.01 -23.97 -26.58
N LYS A 804 0.64 -23.51 -25.49
CA LYS A 804 2.11 -23.46 -25.35
C LYS A 804 2.70 -24.83 -24.94
N ARG A 805 1.85 -25.79 -24.56
CA ARG A 805 2.22 -27.18 -24.21
C ARG A 805 2.49 -28.03 -25.46
#